data_4617f49460646fe638723d3957da9929
#
_entry.id   4617f49460646fe638723d3957da9929
#
_cell.length_a   1.000
_cell.length_b   1.000
_cell.length_c   1.000
_cell.angle_alpha   90.00
_cell.angle_beta   90.00
_cell.angle_gamma   90.00
#
_symmetry.space_group_name_H-M   'P 1'
#
loop_
_entity.id
_entity.type
_entity.pdbx_description
1 polymer ?
#
loop_
_entity_poly.entity_id
_entity_poly.type
_entity_poly.pdbx_seq_one_letter_code
_entity_poly.pdbx_strand_id
1 'polypeptide(L)'
;MKKILLICALFLIASCQQKSTMDPNINPFFQEWSTSFEVPPFLDIKDEHYMPAFEKGMTENLAEIDSIVNNTEEPTFENTIEALERTGTLLTKVQRVFSNLASSNTNPQLQELQRELSPLLSAHYDKITLNQDLFDRIDQVWKSKDDAGLTKEQEKLLKDTRKLFVRSGALMNEAQKQKISELNSKISELSTAFGQNLLAETNGFEMILDKEDLEGLSEGVVSAASEAASKKMEETDSDEAKSKYENKYVFTPHRSSMYPFLTESTRRDLREILYKSYVMRGDNNNEFDNKKVAAQIAKLRAERAKIMGYKTHAHFILEENMLKAPEEVYDLLLQLWRPALKRAKVEVADMQAVANAEGQDFKVAAWDWWHYSEKVRKEKYDLDEAAIKPYLSLDNVIQGVFNTTNKLWGLNFREIFDIDLYHPDARVWEVTDKDGSHLAIFIGDYFTRSNKRGGAWMSSFKGQSNLDGRERPIVVNVCNFPAPVGDNPSLLSFDNVVTLFHEFGHAMHGTLTDVTYASMAGTSGPRDFIELPSQLLEHWASEPEVLKSFATHYETGETIPDELIEKLLKASKFNQGFINTEYLAAALLDMDWHTISAKESMKDANSFEQKSLSEIGLIEEIAARYRTTYFAHIFSGGYSSGYYSYVHAAVLDSDGFEAFKEAGDVFDPELSSKLRKHIYEKGSTEEAMDLYVNFRGRKPIIAPLLKVRGLDGSSD
;
A
#
# COMPACT_ATOMS: atom_id res chain seq x y z
N MET A 1 -6.57 25.82 -72.45
CA MET A 1 -5.70 26.01 -71.29
C MET A 1 -6.59 26.36 -70.08
N LYS A 2 -6.98 25.36 -69.30
CA LYS A 2 -7.85 25.51 -68.13
C LYS A 2 -6.97 25.55 -66.88
N LYS A 3 -7.09 26.66 -66.11
CA LYS A 3 -6.46 26.79 -64.79
C LYS A 3 -7.33 26.04 -63.75
N ILE A 4 -6.72 25.04 -63.11
CA ILE A 4 -7.31 24.35 -61.97
C ILE A 4 -6.88 25.13 -60.71
N LEU A 5 -7.85 25.76 -60.01
CA LEU A 5 -7.65 26.32 -58.67
C LEU A 5 -7.77 25.19 -57.64
N LEU A 6 -6.66 24.98 -56.93
CA LEU A 6 -6.63 24.08 -55.77
C LEU A 6 -7.03 24.88 -54.53
N ILE A 7 -8.25 24.63 -53.99
CA ILE A 7 -8.69 25.20 -52.72
C ILE A 7 -8.22 24.25 -51.60
N CYS A 8 -7.19 24.67 -50.87
CA CYS A 8 -6.82 24.06 -49.60
C CYS A 8 -7.83 24.52 -48.53
N ALA A 9 -8.74 23.64 -48.15
CA ALA A 9 -9.56 23.79 -46.97
C ALA A 9 -8.69 23.50 -45.73
N LEU A 10 -8.27 24.55 -45.03
CA LEU A 10 -7.75 24.46 -43.67
C LEU A 10 -8.93 24.08 -42.74
N PHE A 11 -8.99 22.83 -42.33
CA PHE A 11 -9.75 22.44 -41.15
C PHE A 11 -9.00 22.93 -39.90
N LEU A 12 -9.39 24.07 -39.38
CA LEU A 12 -9.13 24.49 -38.03
C LEU A 12 -9.92 23.54 -37.12
N ILE A 13 -9.26 22.52 -36.59
CA ILE A 13 -9.76 21.77 -35.44
C ILE A 13 -9.68 22.75 -34.27
N ALA A 14 -10.80 23.43 -33.99
CA ALA A 14 -10.99 24.11 -32.74
C ALA A 14 -11.09 23.00 -31.67
N SER A 15 -10.01 22.77 -30.95
CA SER A 15 -10.06 22.06 -29.67
C SER A 15 -10.97 22.86 -28.77
N CYS A 16 -12.23 22.47 -28.67
CA CYS A 16 -13.09 22.91 -27.58
C CYS A 16 -12.52 22.30 -26.29
N GLN A 17 -11.67 23.05 -25.60
CA GLN A 17 -11.53 22.86 -24.17
C GLN A 17 -12.94 23.01 -23.57
N GLN A 18 -13.53 21.90 -23.18
CA GLN A 18 -14.77 21.89 -22.44
C GLN A 18 -14.43 22.51 -21.08
N LYS A 19 -14.64 23.83 -20.96
CA LYS A 19 -14.55 24.53 -19.68
C LYS A 19 -15.54 23.85 -18.73
N SER A 20 -15.07 23.50 -17.53
CA SER A 20 -15.91 23.04 -16.43
C SER A 20 -17.20 23.87 -16.39
N THR A 21 -18.33 23.18 -16.39
CA THR A 21 -19.66 23.84 -16.25
C THR A 21 -19.97 24.11 -14.78
N MET A 22 -19.03 23.86 -13.86
CA MET A 22 -19.22 24.06 -12.42
C MET A 22 -19.26 25.54 -12.07
N ASP A 23 -20.21 25.91 -11.18
CA ASP A 23 -20.28 27.27 -10.62
C ASP A 23 -19.12 27.47 -9.62
N PRO A 24 -18.20 28.40 -9.86
CA PRO A 24 -17.05 28.64 -8.98
C PRO A 24 -17.44 29.18 -7.59
N ASN A 25 -18.70 29.60 -7.38
CA ASN A 25 -19.20 30.02 -6.08
C ASN A 25 -19.82 28.89 -5.25
N ILE A 26 -19.96 27.70 -5.82
CA ILE A 26 -20.51 26.53 -5.16
C ILE A 26 -19.38 25.53 -4.88
N ASN A 27 -19.36 24.99 -3.65
CA ASN A 27 -18.39 23.95 -3.29
C ASN A 27 -18.41 22.79 -4.32
N PRO A 28 -17.26 22.42 -4.93
CA PRO A 28 -17.20 21.40 -5.98
C PRO A 28 -17.78 20.03 -5.58
N PHE A 29 -17.77 19.70 -4.31
CA PHE A 29 -18.37 18.45 -3.81
C PHE A 29 -19.90 18.44 -3.88
N PHE A 30 -20.53 19.59 -3.97
CA PHE A 30 -22.01 19.72 -4.05
C PHE A 30 -22.53 19.74 -5.48
N GLN A 31 -21.66 19.56 -6.45
CA GLN A 31 -21.98 19.53 -7.86
C GLN A 31 -21.66 18.17 -8.47
N GLU A 32 -22.34 17.82 -9.56
CA GLU A 32 -21.87 16.73 -10.42
C GLU A 32 -20.59 17.17 -11.12
N TRP A 33 -19.63 16.27 -11.18
CA TRP A 33 -18.37 16.56 -11.86
C TRP A 33 -18.52 16.35 -13.37
N SER A 34 -18.32 17.41 -14.11
CA SER A 34 -18.37 17.42 -15.59
C SER A 34 -17.00 17.16 -16.25
N THR A 35 -16.01 16.80 -15.47
CA THR A 35 -14.68 16.38 -15.92
C THR A 35 -14.76 15.07 -16.70
N SER A 36 -13.81 14.84 -17.60
CA SER A 36 -13.72 13.58 -18.33
C SER A 36 -13.65 12.40 -17.35
N PHE A 37 -14.51 11.39 -17.56
CA PHE A 37 -14.65 10.21 -16.71
C PHE A 37 -15.00 10.50 -15.22
N GLU A 38 -15.51 11.67 -14.92
CA GLU A 38 -15.84 12.09 -13.54
C GLU A 38 -14.61 12.10 -12.60
N VAL A 39 -13.41 12.29 -13.14
CA VAL A 39 -12.20 12.48 -12.33
C VAL A 39 -12.39 13.72 -11.44
N PRO A 40 -12.02 13.67 -10.15
CA PRO A 40 -12.20 14.83 -9.27
C PRO A 40 -11.60 16.10 -9.88
N PRO A 41 -12.30 17.24 -9.84
CA PRO A 41 -11.80 18.51 -10.37
C PRO A 41 -10.73 19.09 -9.41
N PHE A 42 -9.57 18.48 -9.38
CA PHE A 42 -8.52 18.74 -8.39
C PHE A 42 -8.10 20.20 -8.30
N LEU A 43 -8.10 20.95 -9.41
CA LEU A 43 -7.72 22.36 -9.41
C LEU A 43 -8.79 23.27 -8.81
N ASP A 44 -10.07 22.85 -8.81
CA ASP A 44 -11.19 23.59 -8.25
C ASP A 44 -11.42 23.26 -6.77
N ILE A 45 -10.96 22.07 -6.30
CA ILE A 45 -11.08 21.65 -4.91
C ILE A 45 -9.98 22.33 -4.08
N LYS A 46 -10.39 23.03 -3.01
CA LYS A 46 -9.49 23.71 -2.07
C LYS A 46 -9.71 23.21 -0.65
N ASP A 47 -8.74 23.43 0.23
CA ASP A 47 -8.80 22.96 1.62
C ASP A 47 -10.05 23.43 2.36
N GLU A 48 -10.51 24.66 2.11
CA GLU A 48 -11.73 25.24 2.69
C GLU A 48 -13.03 24.53 2.30
N HIS A 49 -13.02 23.72 1.24
CA HIS A 49 -14.19 22.99 0.76
C HIS A 49 -14.46 21.71 1.56
N TYR A 50 -13.46 21.13 2.22
CA TYR A 50 -13.58 19.84 2.87
C TYR A 50 -14.51 19.85 4.09
N MET A 51 -14.27 20.71 5.08
CA MET A 51 -15.07 20.70 6.32
C MET A 51 -16.57 20.87 6.05
N PRO A 52 -17.02 21.88 5.26
CA PRO A 52 -18.44 22.00 4.93
C PRO A 52 -19.00 20.79 4.17
N ALA A 53 -18.18 20.14 3.33
CA ALA A 53 -18.62 18.97 2.57
C ALA A 53 -18.73 17.73 3.45
N PHE A 54 -17.82 17.54 4.40
CA PHE A 54 -17.92 16.49 5.42
C PHE A 54 -19.14 16.68 6.34
N GLU A 55 -19.36 17.89 6.86
CA GLU A 55 -20.51 18.19 7.71
C GLU A 55 -21.84 17.91 7.02
N LYS A 56 -21.96 18.37 5.77
CA LYS A 56 -23.15 18.11 4.95
C LYS A 56 -23.28 16.62 4.64
N GLY A 57 -22.21 15.96 4.22
CA GLY A 57 -22.21 14.53 3.89
C GLY A 57 -22.59 13.66 5.10
N MET A 58 -22.07 13.95 6.29
CA MET A 58 -22.46 13.27 7.52
C MET A 58 -23.94 13.51 7.87
N THR A 59 -24.44 14.74 7.67
CA THR A 59 -25.85 15.10 7.96
C THR A 59 -26.79 14.37 7.02
N GLU A 60 -26.50 14.39 5.71
CA GLU A 60 -27.29 13.69 4.70
C GLU A 60 -27.31 12.18 4.93
N ASN A 61 -26.14 11.59 5.21
CA ASN A 61 -26.04 10.15 5.49
C ASN A 61 -26.89 9.74 6.69
N LEU A 62 -26.88 10.50 7.79
CA LEU A 62 -27.75 10.20 8.94
C LEU A 62 -29.24 10.34 8.59
N ALA A 63 -29.64 11.31 7.78
CA ALA A 63 -31.02 11.45 7.33
C ALA A 63 -31.45 10.28 6.42
N GLU A 64 -30.56 9.76 5.58
CA GLU A 64 -30.80 8.56 4.78
C GLU A 64 -30.98 7.31 5.68
N ILE A 65 -30.13 7.17 6.69
CA ILE A 65 -30.28 6.10 7.73
C ILE A 65 -31.61 6.22 8.46
N ASP A 66 -31.98 7.44 8.88
CA ASP A 66 -33.27 7.67 9.53
C ASP A 66 -34.45 7.31 8.61
N SER A 67 -34.32 7.49 7.31
CA SER A 67 -35.34 7.10 6.33
C SER A 67 -35.51 5.57 6.26
N ILE A 68 -34.43 4.82 6.37
CA ILE A 68 -34.45 3.34 6.44
C ILE A 68 -35.11 2.90 7.74
N VAL A 69 -34.68 3.48 8.86
CA VAL A 69 -35.18 3.12 10.21
C VAL A 69 -36.69 3.38 10.33
N ASN A 70 -37.15 4.55 9.82
CA ASN A 70 -38.55 4.96 9.91
C ASN A 70 -39.45 4.38 8.80
N ASN A 71 -38.93 3.53 7.90
CA ASN A 71 -39.75 2.84 6.92
C ASN A 71 -40.73 1.89 7.62
N THR A 72 -42.02 2.12 7.39
CA THR A 72 -43.11 1.36 8.03
C THR A 72 -43.41 0.03 7.38
N GLU A 73 -42.81 -0.25 6.22
CA GLU A 73 -42.91 -1.55 5.53
C GLU A 73 -42.05 -2.61 6.26
N GLU A 74 -42.49 -3.87 6.15
CA GLU A 74 -41.68 -4.99 6.65
C GLU A 74 -40.27 -4.95 6.06
N PRO A 75 -39.21 -5.18 6.86
CA PRO A 75 -37.86 -5.19 6.37
C PRO A 75 -37.62 -6.26 5.31
N THR A 76 -37.16 -5.85 4.14
CA THR A 76 -36.72 -6.71 3.05
C THR A 76 -35.24 -6.43 2.73
N PHE A 77 -34.65 -7.28 1.91
CA PHE A 77 -33.28 -7.07 1.43
C PHE A 77 -33.17 -5.71 0.74
N GLU A 78 -34.12 -5.38 -0.15
CA GLU A 78 -34.11 -4.16 -0.95
C GLU A 78 -34.30 -2.90 -0.09
N ASN A 79 -35.30 -2.88 0.80
CA ASN A 79 -35.62 -1.68 1.58
C ASN A 79 -34.76 -1.50 2.85
N THR A 80 -33.82 -2.43 3.08
CA THR A 80 -32.94 -2.36 4.26
C THR A 80 -31.46 -2.50 3.85
N ILE A 81 -31.05 -3.57 3.19
CA ILE A 81 -29.64 -3.85 2.87
C ILE A 81 -29.19 -3.05 1.64
N GLU A 82 -29.94 -3.14 0.52
CA GLU A 82 -29.62 -2.31 -0.65
C GLU A 82 -29.86 -0.82 -0.40
N ALA A 83 -30.87 -0.48 0.41
CA ALA A 83 -31.05 0.90 0.82
C ALA A 83 -29.83 1.43 1.60
N LEU A 84 -29.24 0.61 2.47
CA LEU A 84 -28.03 0.95 3.22
C LEU A 84 -26.80 1.11 2.28
N GLU A 85 -26.65 0.25 1.26
CA GLU A 85 -25.60 0.39 0.25
C GLU A 85 -25.64 1.72 -0.51
N ARG A 86 -26.84 2.30 -0.67
CA ARG A 86 -27.04 3.59 -1.36
C ARG A 86 -26.77 4.81 -0.48
N THR A 87 -26.58 4.63 0.84
CA THR A 87 -26.40 5.78 1.75
C THR A 87 -24.98 6.34 1.72
N GLY A 88 -24.84 7.61 2.07
CA GLY A 88 -23.56 8.27 2.29
C GLY A 88 -22.77 8.57 1.02
N THR A 89 -23.42 8.71 -0.13
CA THR A 89 -22.74 8.98 -1.42
C THR A 89 -21.88 10.24 -1.37
N LEU A 90 -22.40 11.36 -0.85
CA LEU A 90 -21.63 12.60 -0.71
C LEU A 90 -20.46 12.42 0.26
N LEU A 91 -20.69 11.80 1.42
CA LEU A 91 -19.64 11.56 2.41
C LEU A 91 -18.51 10.69 1.82
N THR A 92 -18.85 9.62 1.13
CA THR A 92 -17.89 8.74 0.45
C THR A 92 -17.08 9.49 -0.61
N LYS A 93 -17.74 10.33 -1.42
CA LYS A 93 -17.11 11.17 -2.45
C LYS A 93 -16.03 12.08 -1.84
N VAL A 94 -16.39 12.81 -0.78
CA VAL A 94 -15.48 13.73 -0.07
C VAL A 94 -14.35 12.96 0.60
N GLN A 95 -14.68 11.89 1.32
CA GLN A 95 -13.72 11.10 2.09
C GLN A 95 -12.65 10.44 1.20
N ARG A 96 -13.02 9.94 0.03
CA ARG A 96 -12.06 9.35 -0.92
C ARG A 96 -11.06 10.39 -1.42
N VAL A 97 -11.51 11.57 -1.83
CA VAL A 97 -10.60 12.64 -2.29
C VAL A 97 -9.71 13.10 -1.15
N PHE A 98 -10.30 13.42 0.01
CA PHE A 98 -9.56 13.91 1.17
C PHE A 98 -8.49 12.91 1.64
N SER A 99 -8.86 11.64 1.82
CA SER A 99 -7.93 10.62 2.34
C SER A 99 -6.76 10.36 1.40
N ASN A 100 -7.01 10.37 0.08
CA ASN A 100 -5.96 10.26 -0.92
C ASN A 100 -5.00 11.45 -0.85
N LEU A 101 -5.51 12.69 -0.85
CA LEU A 101 -4.65 13.87 -0.82
C LEU A 101 -3.93 14.05 0.52
N ALA A 102 -4.59 13.78 1.63
CA ALA A 102 -3.96 13.79 2.96
C ALA A 102 -2.79 12.80 3.09
N SER A 103 -2.77 11.73 2.26
CA SER A 103 -1.69 10.73 2.26
C SER A 103 -0.63 11.00 1.18
N SER A 104 -1.01 11.49 0.00
CA SER A 104 -0.13 11.61 -1.17
C SER A 104 0.32 13.03 -1.50
N ASN A 105 -0.41 14.05 -1.07
CA ASN A 105 -0.11 15.45 -1.36
C ASN A 105 -0.59 16.36 -0.22
N THR A 106 -0.15 16.06 1.02
CA THR A 106 -0.60 16.75 2.22
C THR A 106 -0.01 18.17 2.36
N ASN A 107 -0.67 18.97 3.19
CA ASN A 107 -0.21 20.28 3.64
C ASN A 107 -0.63 20.50 5.11
N PRO A 108 -0.17 21.57 5.79
CA PRO A 108 -0.54 21.81 7.18
C PRO A 108 -2.04 21.92 7.44
N GLN A 109 -2.82 22.48 6.52
CA GLN A 109 -4.27 22.61 6.62
C GLN A 109 -4.98 21.26 6.51
N LEU A 110 -4.56 20.42 5.54
CA LEU A 110 -5.09 19.05 5.42
C LEU A 110 -4.75 18.20 6.64
N GLN A 111 -3.57 18.36 7.24
CA GLN A 111 -3.18 17.67 8.47
C GLN A 111 -4.02 18.12 9.66
N GLU A 112 -4.33 19.39 9.79
CA GLU A 112 -5.22 19.91 10.82
C GLU A 112 -6.65 19.38 10.64
N LEU A 113 -7.19 19.49 9.43
CA LEU A 113 -8.48 18.90 9.08
C LEU A 113 -8.54 17.40 9.38
N GLN A 114 -7.47 16.66 9.11
CA GLN A 114 -7.40 15.23 9.41
C GLN A 114 -7.50 14.97 10.92
N ARG A 115 -6.85 15.79 11.76
CA ARG A 115 -6.96 15.67 13.23
C ARG A 115 -8.38 15.96 13.72
N GLU A 116 -9.04 16.96 13.15
CA GLU A 116 -10.42 17.32 13.52
C GLU A 116 -11.44 16.28 13.02
N LEU A 117 -11.32 15.85 11.78
CA LEU A 117 -12.26 14.92 11.14
C LEU A 117 -12.16 13.49 11.67
N SER A 118 -10.99 13.05 12.07
CA SER A 118 -10.75 11.66 12.49
C SER A 118 -11.69 11.19 13.62
N PRO A 119 -11.81 11.89 14.75
CA PRO A 119 -12.77 11.52 15.80
C PRO A 119 -14.23 11.78 15.39
N LEU A 120 -14.51 12.81 14.56
CA LEU A 120 -15.86 13.11 14.09
C LEU A 120 -16.41 12.00 13.19
N LEU A 121 -15.60 11.50 12.26
CA LEU A 121 -15.96 10.38 11.38
C LEU A 121 -16.13 9.08 12.18
N SER A 122 -15.23 8.82 13.15
CA SER A 122 -15.38 7.68 14.04
C SER A 122 -16.71 7.71 14.78
N ALA A 123 -17.07 8.86 15.38
CA ALA A 123 -18.33 9.03 16.07
C ALA A 123 -19.55 8.97 15.12
N HIS A 124 -19.40 9.44 13.88
CA HIS A 124 -20.44 9.35 12.85
C HIS A 124 -20.77 7.89 12.51
N TYR A 125 -19.74 7.09 12.19
CA TYR A 125 -19.95 5.66 11.88
C TYR A 125 -20.44 4.85 13.08
N ASP A 126 -20.02 5.20 14.29
CA ASP A 126 -20.58 4.60 15.51
C ASP A 126 -22.07 4.88 15.68
N LYS A 127 -22.57 6.10 15.32
CA LYS A 127 -24.01 6.39 15.32
C LYS A 127 -24.82 5.49 14.40
N ILE A 128 -24.22 5.07 13.27
CA ILE A 128 -24.86 4.16 12.31
C ILE A 128 -24.78 2.71 12.82
N THR A 129 -23.57 2.23 13.10
CA THR A 129 -23.34 0.81 13.40
C THR A 129 -23.80 0.38 14.79
N LEU A 130 -24.01 1.33 15.72
CA LEU A 130 -24.59 1.11 17.05
C LEU A 130 -26.08 1.44 17.12
N ASN A 131 -26.72 1.86 16.01
CA ASN A 131 -28.14 2.14 15.94
C ASN A 131 -28.95 0.85 16.10
N GLN A 132 -29.71 0.76 17.20
CA GLN A 132 -30.47 -0.44 17.52
C GLN A 132 -31.61 -0.69 16.52
N ASP A 133 -32.34 0.35 16.15
CA ASP A 133 -33.51 0.21 15.27
C ASP A 133 -33.08 -0.23 13.86
N LEU A 134 -31.94 0.29 13.35
CA LEU A 134 -31.35 -0.17 12.10
C LEU A 134 -30.88 -1.63 12.20
N PHE A 135 -30.23 -1.99 13.30
CA PHE A 135 -29.80 -3.37 13.52
C PHE A 135 -30.97 -4.34 13.60
N ASP A 136 -32.08 -3.95 14.25
CA ASP A 136 -33.27 -4.78 14.36
C ASP A 136 -33.87 -5.06 12.98
N ARG A 137 -33.89 -4.09 12.07
CA ARG A 137 -34.30 -4.29 10.67
C ARG A 137 -33.36 -5.26 9.94
N ILE A 138 -32.05 -5.08 10.05
CA ILE A 138 -31.05 -5.99 9.45
C ILE A 138 -31.20 -7.42 9.99
N ASP A 139 -31.39 -7.57 11.29
CA ASP A 139 -31.55 -8.89 11.94
C ASP A 139 -32.88 -9.56 11.55
N GLN A 140 -33.93 -8.78 11.27
CA GLN A 140 -35.18 -9.29 10.74
C GLN A 140 -35.01 -9.81 9.30
N VAL A 141 -34.35 -9.08 8.40
CA VAL A 141 -33.99 -9.57 7.05
C VAL A 141 -33.15 -10.84 7.15
N TRP A 142 -32.18 -10.88 8.07
CA TRP A 142 -31.37 -12.09 8.30
C TRP A 142 -32.19 -13.31 8.71
N LYS A 143 -33.20 -13.13 9.55
CA LYS A 143 -34.08 -14.23 10.01
C LYS A 143 -35.00 -14.75 8.93
N SER A 144 -35.36 -13.93 7.95
CA SER A 144 -36.25 -14.30 6.82
C SER A 144 -35.49 -14.66 5.54
N LYS A 145 -34.16 -14.68 5.54
CA LYS A 145 -33.32 -14.84 4.34
C LYS A 145 -33.60 -16.10 3.52
N ASP A 146 -33.94 -17.21 4.19
CA ASP A 146 -34.14 -18.50 3.52
C ASP A 146 -35.42 -18.51 2.64
N ASP A 147 -36.37 -17.61 2.90
CA ASP A 147 -37.61 -17.44 2.15
C ASP A 147 -37.53 -16.27 1.14
N ALA A 148 -36.43 -15.47 1.18
CA ALA A 148 -36.30 -14.24 0.39
C ALA A 148 -35.79 -14.48 -1.06
N GLY A 149 -35.33 -15.68 -1.39
CA GLY A 149 -34.82 -16.00 -2.74
C GLY A 149 -33.57 -15.24 -3.16
N LEU A 150 -32.70 -14.89 -2.21
CA LEU A 150 -31.48 -14.10 -2.42
C LEU A 150 -30.47 -14.83 -3.31
N THR A 151 -29.76 -14.09 -4.12
CA THR A 151 -28.56 -14.58 -4.82
C THR A 151 -27.42 -14.83 -3.82
N LYS A 152 -26.39 -15.59 -4.20
CA LYS A 152 -25.21 -15.83 -3.35
C LYS A 152 -24.52 -14.53 -2.93
N GLU A 153 -24.43 -13.56 -3.84
CA GLU A 153 -23.85 -12.24 -3.56
C GLU A 153 -24.69 -11.48 -2.52
N GLN A 154 -26.01 -11.50 -2.65
CA GLN A 154 -26.93 -10.89 -1.70
C GLN A 154 -26.89 -11.57 -0.32
N GLU A 155 -26.84 -12.91 -0.29
CA GLU A 155 -26.66 -13.65 0.98
C GLU A 155 -25.35 -13.28 1.68
N LYS A 156 -24.26 -13.15 0.90
CA LYS A 156 -22.96 -12.77 1.43
C LYS A 156 -22.97 -11.32 1.96
N LEU A 157 -23.53 -10.38 1.20
CA LEU A 157 -23.69 -8.99 1.63
C LEU A 157 -24.50 -8.89 2.93
N LEU A 158 -25.64 -9.56 3.00
CA LEU A 158 -26.49 -9.59 4.21
C LEU A 158 -25.73 -10.16 5.43
N LYS A 159 -25.00 -11.26 5.22
CA LYS A 159 -24.15 -11.90 6.25
C LYS A 159 -23.10 -10.93 6.75
N ASP A 160 -22.39 -10.28 5.85
CA ASP A 160 -21.28 -9.38 6.19
C ASP A 160 -21.79 -8.09 6.83
N THR A 161 -22.88 -7.52 6.32
CA THR A 161 -23.53 -6.34 6.91
C THR A 161 -23.97 -6.63 8.36
N ARG A 162 -24.71 -7.72 8.58
CA ARG A 162 -25.13 -8.10 9.94
C ARG A 162 -23.93 -8.31 10.87
N LYS A 163 -22.91 -8.97 10.38
CA LYS A 163 -21.67 -9.24 11.12
C LYS A 163 -20.94 -7.95 11.48
N LEU A 164 -20.87 -6.99 10.55
CA LEU A 164 -20.31 -5.66 10.80
C LEU A 164 -20.99 -4.98 12.00
N PHE A 165 -22.33 -4.95 12.04
CA PHE A 165 -23.07 -4.35 13.14
C PHE A 165 -22.85 -5.09 14.47
N VAL A 166 -22.89 -6.42 14.47
CA VAL A 166 -22.60 -7.24 15.67
C VAL A 166 -21.19 -6.95 16.19
N ARG A 167 -20.21 -6.90 15.32
CA ARG A 167 -18.80 -6.63 15.64
C ARG A 167 -18.53 -5.17 16.00
N SER A 168 -19.40 -4.26 15.63
CA SER A 168 -19.35 -2.85 16.10
C SER A 168 -19.96 -2.70 17.48
N GLY A 169 -20.78 -3.65 17.95
CA GLY A 169 -21.38 -3.63 19.29
C GLY A 169 -22.90 -3.51 19.32
N ALA A 170 -23.62 -3.75 18.22
CA ALA A 170 -25.08 -3.64 18.16
C ALA A 170 -25.81 -4.47 19.24
N LEU A 171 -25.25 -5.62 19.63
CA LEU A 171 -25.81 -6.48 20.70
C LEU A 171 -25.44 -6.04 22.13
N MET A 172 -24.69 -4.97 22.31
CA MET A 172 -24.25 -4.47 23.60
C MET A 172 -25.31 -3.59 24.25
N ASN A 173 -25.26 -3.47 25.58
CA ASN A 173 -26.08 -2.48 26.28
C ASN A 173 -25.56 -1.05 26.06
N GLU A 174 -26.38 -0.04 26.33
CA GLU A 174 -26.07 1.36 26.06
C GLU A 174 -24.77 1.85 26.73
N ALA A 175 -24.47 1.42 27.95
CA ALA A 175 -23.23 1.79 28.63
C ALA A 175 -22.00 1.20 27.95
N GLN A 176 -22.11 -0.02 27.41
CA GLN A 176 -21.03 -0.65 26.61
C GLN A 176 -20.88 0.02 25.24
N LYS A 177 -21.99 0.35 24.55
CA LYS A 177 -21.98 1.08 23.27
C LYS A 177 -21.27 2.44 23.42
N GLN A 178 -21.65 3.21 24.45
CA GLN A 178 -21.00 4.48 24.75
C GLN A 178 -19.49 4.29 24.98
N LYS A 179 -19.10 3.28 25.76
CA LYS A 179 -17.67 3.01 26.02
C LYS A 179 -16.90 2.60 24.77
N ILE A 180 -17.51 1.82 23.89
CA ILE A 180 -16.92 1.43 22.59
C ILE A 180 -16.68 2.68 21.74
N SER A 181 -17.67 3.58 21.63
CA SER A 181 -17.55 4.82 20.85
C SER A 181 -16.44 5.75 21.39
N GLU A 182 -16.35 5.91 22.73
CA GLU A 182 -15.24 6.65 23.36
C GLU A 182 -13.88 6.05 23.00
N LEU A 183 -13.74 4.72 23.02
CA LEU A 183 -12.52 4.02 22.67
C LEU A 183 -12.17 4.18 21.18
N ASN A 184 -13.17 4.02 20.29
CA ASN A 184 -13.00 4.19 18.84
C ASN A 184 -12.51 5.60 18.49
N SER A 185 -13.16 6.64 19.02
CA SER A 185 -12.76 8.04 18.82
C SER A 185 -11.32 8.28 19.29
N LYS A 186 -10.94 7.76 20.46
CA LYS A 186 -9.58 7.94 20.99
C LYS A 186 -8.53 7.16 20.20
N ILE A 187 -8.84 5.95 19.75
CA ILE A 187 -7.93 5.18 18.87
C ILE A 187 -7.76 5.92 17.54
N SER A 188 -8.82 6.47 16.96
CA SER A 188 -8.77 7.22 15.71
C SER A 188 -7.89 8.48 15.82
N GLU A 189 -8.09 9.28 16.88
CA GLU A 189 -7.25 10.45 17.20
C GLU A 189 -5.76 10.07 17.29
N LEU A 190 -5.45 9.06 18.10
CA LEU A 190 -4.07 8.62 18.31
C LEU A 190 -3.44 8.02 17.05
N SER A 191 -4.21 7.31 16.23
CA SER A 191 -3.72 6.74 14.97
C SER A 191 -3.36 7.84 13.96
N THR A 192 -4.15 8.90 13.91
CA THR A 192 -3.83 10.10 13.10
C THR A 192 -2.57 10.78 13.60
N ALA A 193 -2.46 11.00 14.91
CA ALA A 193 -1.27 11.59 15.52
C ALA A 193 0.00 10.75 15.24
N PHE A 194 -0.09 9.41 15.35
CA PHE A 194 1.02 8.51 15.04
C PHE A 194 1.56 8.72 13.62
N GLY A 195 0.65 8.75 12.63
CA GLY A 195 1.03 8.92 11.22
C GLY A 195 1.67 10.28 10.95
N GLN A 196 1.11 11.35 11.51
CA GLN A 196 1.63 12.72 11.35
C GLN A 196 2.99 12.91 12.05
N ASN A 197 3.15 12.36 13.25
CA ASN A 197 4.44 12.36 13.94
C ASN A 197 5.52 11.65 13.11
N LEU A 198 5.20 10.49 12.54
CA LEU A 198 6.14 9.76 11.70
C LEU A 198 6.55 10.55 10.46
N LEU A 199 5.61 11.24 9.81
CA LEU A 199 5.92 12.09 8.67
C LEU A 199 6.84 13.26 9.08
N ALA A 200 6.54 13.92 10.20
CA ALA A 200 7.35 15.01 10.73
C ALA A 200 8.77 14.55 11.10
N GLU A 201 8.93 13.43 11.78
CA GLU A 201 10.23 12.82 12.10
C GLU A 201 11.05 12.47 10.85
N THR A 202 10.37 11.91 9.83
CA THR A 202 11.04 11.55 8.57
C THR A 202 11.57 12.78 7.85
N ASN A 203 10.81 13.89 7.87
CA ASN A 203 11.19 15.15 7.22
C ASN A 203 12.12 16.01 8.08
N GLY A 204 12.18 15.77 9.41
CA GLY A 204 12.94 16.56 10.36
C GLY A 204 14.45 16.30 10.37
N PHE A 205 14.91 15.19 9.74
CA PHE A 205 16.32 14.83 9.69
C PHE A 205 16.92 15.08 8.30
N GLU A 206 18.07 15.74 8.27
CA GLU A 206 18.89 15.98 7.08
C GLU A 206 20.35 15.76 7.41
N MET A 207 21.02 14.90 6.68
CA MET A 207 22.46 14.74 6.69
C MET A 207 23.05 15.57 5.56
N ILE A 208 23.69 16.68 5.89
CA ILE A 208 24.26 17.64 4.93
C ILE A 208 25.75 17.41 4.88
N LEU A 209 26.25 17.06 3.68
CA LEU A 209 27.63 16.64 3.47
C LEU A 209 28.38 17.60 2.55
N ASP A 210 29.71 17.62 2.74
CA ASP A 210 30.65 18.25 1.82
C ASP A 210 31.10 17.26 0.74
N LYS A 211 31.76 17.78 -0.29
CA LYS A 211 32.26 16.97 -1.40
C LYS A 211 33.24 15.87 -0.96
N GLU A 212 33.99 16.13 0.07
CA GLU A 212 35.00 15.21 0.64
C GLU A 212 34.36 13.99 1.33
N ASP A 213 33.07 14.09 1.69
CA ASP A 213 32.33 13.02 2.38
C ASP A 213 31.67 12.02 1.41
N LEU A 214 31.76 12.24 0.12
CA LEU A 214 31.05 11.50 -0.92
C LEU A 214 31.80 10.26 -1.44
N GLU A 215 32.86 9.84 -0.76
CA GLU A 215 33.68 8.71 -1.19
C GLU A 215 32.85 7.43 -1.37
N GLY A 216 33.00 6.82 -2.55
CA GLY A 216 32.30 5.58 -2.94
C GLY A 216 30.96 5.77 -3.65
N LEU A 217 30.38 6.99 -3.57
CA LEU A 217 29.06 7.25 -4.18
C LEU A 217 29.16 7.41 -5.71
N SER A 218 28.21 6.84 -6.43
CA SER A 218 28.06 6.99 -7.88
C SER A 218 27.60 8.40 -8.26
N GLU A 219 27.85 8.81 -9.52
CA GLU A 219 27.42 10.11 -10.03
C GLU A 219 25.91 10.34 -9.89
N GLY A 220 25.09 9.29 -10.08
CA GLY A 220 23.65 9.37 -9.92
C GLY A 220 23.21 9.71 -8.48
N VAL A 221 23.84 9.07 -7.48
CA VAL A 221 23.56 9.34 -6.06
C VAL A 221 24.02 10.73 -5.67
N VAL A 222 25.19 11.15 -6.13
CA VAL A 222 25.75 12.49 -5.89
C VAL A 222 24.86 13.58 -6.51
N SER A 223 24.43 13.38 -7.76
CA SER A 223 23.53 14.32 -8.45
C SER A 223 22.20 14.47 -7.74
N ALA A 224 21.58 13.36 -7.34
CA ALA A 224 20.32 13.39 -6.58
C ALA A 224 20.46 14.12 -5.24
N ALA A 225 21.57 13.94 -4.52
CA ALA A 225 21.83 14.63 -3.28
C ALA A 225 22.10 16.14 -3.47
N SER A 226 22.75 16.54 -4.58
CA SER A 226 22.95 17.94 -4.97
C SER A 226 21.62 18.61 -5.35
N GLU A 227 20.76 17.91 -6.09
CA GLU A 227 19.42 18.42 -6.43
C GLU A 227 18.55 18.58 -5.20
N ALA A 228 18.60 17.63 -4.24
CA ALA A 228 17.93 17.75 -2.95
C ALA A 228 18.39 18.99 -2.18
N ALA A 229 19.70 19.31 -2.18
CA ALA A 229 20.21 20.52 -1.59
C ALA A 229 19.70 21.80 -2.30
N SER A 230 19.69 21.79 -3.64
CA SER A 230 19.16 22.91 -4.44
C SER A 230 17.70 23.19 -4.17
N LYS A 231 16.89 22.12 -4.11
CA LYS A 231 15.46 22.23 -3.77
C LYS A 231 15.23 22.78 -2.37
N LYS A 232 16.04 22.38 -1.38
CA LYS A 232 15.99 22.95 -0.02
C LYS A 232 16.36 24.44 0.01
N MET A 233 17.29 24.87 -0.85
CA MET A 233 17.60 26.31 -0.99
C MET A 233 16.42 27.09 -1.55
N GLU A 234 15.70 26.54 -2.53
CA GLU A 234 14.52 27.18 -3.11
C GLU A 234 13.36 27.28 -2.12
N GLU A 235 13.16 26.26 -1.29
CA GLU A 235 12.12 26.21 -0.25
C GLU A 235 12.44 27.11 0.97
N THR A 236 13.61 27.69 1.05
CA THR A 236 14.10 28.45 2.21
C THR A 236 14.08 29.94 1.94
N ASP A 237 13.50 30.75 2.85
CA ASP A 237 13.28 32.19 2.64
C ASP A 237 14.51 33.06 2.96
N SER A 238 15.36 32.66 3.90
CA SER A 238 16.48 33.50 4.36
C SER A 238 17.83 33.12 3.73
N ASP A 239 18.63 34.11 3.37
CA ASP A 239 19.97 33.90 2.78
C ASP A 239 20.90 33.15 3.74
N GLU A 240 20.78 33.37 5.06
CA GLU A 240 21.54 32.64 6.07
C GLU A 240 21.19 31.14 6.06
N ALA A 241 19.90 30.79 5.98
CA ALA A 241 19.48 29.41 5.93
C ALA A 241 19.80 28.76 4.56
N LYS A 242 19.76 29.51 3.44
CA LYS A 242 20.22 29.04 2.12
C LYS A 242 21.68 28.66 2.11
N SER A 243 22.53 29.43 2.79
CA SER A 243 23.98 29.17 2.87
C SER A 243 24.31 27.78 3.44
N LYS A 244 23.42 27.21 4.24
CA LYS A 244 23.53 25.83 4.79
C LYS A 244 23.60 24.77 3.69
N TYR A 245 22.97 25.01 2.54
CA TYR A 245 22.85 24.06 1.44
C TYR A 245 23.73 24.41 0.23
N GLU A 246 24.35 25.58 0.22
CA GLU A 246 25.18 26.05 -0.89
C GLU A 246 26.41 25.13 -1.10
N ASN A 247 26.51 24.54 -2.30
CA ASN A 247 27.54 23.55 -2.66
C ASN A 247 27.56 22.31 -1.75
N LYS A 248 26.43 21.93 -1.15
CA LYS A 248 26.27 20.78 -0.28
C LYS A 248 25.48 19.65 -0.95
N TYR A 249 25.42 18.52 -0.25
CA TYR A 249 24.73 17.29 -0.66
C TYR A 249 23.83 16.84 0.49
N VAL A 250 22.54 16.66 0.22
CA VAL A 250 21.54 16.35 1.26
C VAL A 250 21.08 14.91 1.15
N PHE A 251 21.21 14.15 2.26
CA PHE A 251 20.68 12.82 2.41
C PHE A 251 19.64 12.79 3.53
N THR A 252 18.57 12.02 3.34
CA THR A 252 17.42 11.96 4.23
C THR A 252 17.06 10.50 4.58
N PRO A 253 16.22 10.26 5.62
CA PRO A 253 15.74 8.92 5.95
C PRO A 253 14.78 8.30 4.91
N HIS A 254 14.40 9.00 3.84
CA HIS A 254 13.62 8.40 2.77
C HIS A 254 14.42 7.27 2.11
N ARG A 255 13.76 6.14 1.84
CA ARG A 255 14.43 4.94 1.31
C ARG A 255 15.15 5.20 -0.01
N SER A 256 14.57 6.04 -0.88
CA SER A 256 15.16 6.46 -2.15
C SER A 256 16.49 7.23 -1.99
N SER A 257 16.71 7.91 -0.86
CA SER A 257 17.96 8.61 -0.51
C SER A 257 18.88 7.71 0.32
N MET A 258 18.33 7.04 1.35
CA MET A 258 19.11 6.29 2.32
C MET A 258 19.75 5.01 1.75
N TYR A 259 18.99 4.16 1.06
CA TYR A 259 19.51 2.87 0.62
C TYR A 259 20.69 2.98 -0.36
N PRO A 260 20.66 3.85 -1.40
CA PRO A 260 21.84 4.04 -2.23
C PRO A 260 23.07 4.49 -1.44
N PHE A 261 22.90 5.41 -0.47
CA PHE A 261 23.99 5.85 0.40
C PHE A 261 24.54 4.70 1.25
N LEU A 262 23.68 3.91 1.90
CA LEU A 262 24.11 2.77 2.72
C LEU A 262 24.81 1.68 1.91
N THR A 263 24.44 1.53 0.64
CA THR A 263 25.05 0.55 -0.27
C THR A 263 26.42 1.00 -0.75
N GLU A 264 26.53 2.24 -1.22
CA GLU A 264 27.69 2.71 -1.97
C GLU A 264 28.76 3.40 -1.10
N SER A 265 28.38 4.19 -0.10
CA SER A 265 29.31 5.00 0.68
C SER A 265 30.34 4.16 1.44
N THR A 266 31.63 4.50 1.31
CA THR A 266 32.72 3.90 2.08
C THR A 266 32.80 4.46 3.52
N ARG A 267 32.16 5.61 3.79
CA ARG A 267 32.12 6.30 5.07
C ARG A 267 31.19 5.57 6.06
N ARG A 268 31.75 4.61 6.81
CA ARG A 268 31.01 3.80 7.79
C ARG A 268 30.32 4.65 8.87
N ASP A 269 30.98 5.70 9.34
CA ASP A 269 30.48 6.65 10.33
C ASP A 269 29.20 7.37 9.81
N LEU A 270 29.16 7.77 8.56
CA LEU A 270 28.00 8.41 7.95
C LEU A 270 26.87 7.40 7.64
N ARG A 271 27.21 6.16 7.26
CA ARG A 271 26.21 5.08 7.16
C ARG A 271 25.50 4.85 8.49
N GLU A 272 26.24 4.82 9.61
CA GLU A 272 25.69 4.69 10.96
C GLU A 272 24.71 5.83 11.29
N ILE A 273 25.10 7.08 11.02
CA ILE A 273 24.27 8.26 11.28
C ILE A 273 22.97 8.17 10.50
N LEU A 274 23.04 7.94 9.19
CA LEU A 274 21.86 7.89 8.32
C LEU A 274 20.96 6.70 8.64
N TYR A 275 21.51 5.52 8.91
CA TYR A 275 20.76 4.35 9.33
C TYR A 275 20.01 4.59 10.64
N LYS A 276 20.72 5.15 11.65
CA LYS A 276 20.10 5.49 12.94
C LYS A 276 18.99 6.50 12.81
N SER A 277 19.13 7.49 11.93
CA SER A 277 18.05 8.46 11.69
C SER A 277 16.77 7.77 11.18
N TYR A 278 16.90 6.70 10.41
CA TYR A 278 15.76 5.90 9.94
C TYR A 278 15.14 5.05 11.04
N VAL A 279 15.95 4.25 11.75
CA VAL A 279 15.43 3.30 12.73
C VAL A 279 15.00 3.94 14.06
N MET A 280 15.39 5.19 14.32
CA MET A 280 15.00 5.95 15.51
C MET A 280 13.80 6.89 15.27
N ARG A 281 13.16 6.87 14.11
CA ARG A 281 11.98 7.70 13.85
C ARG A 281 10.89 7.43 14.87
N GLY A 282 10.35 8.51 15.45
CA GLY A 282 9.38 8.45 16.54
C GLY A 282 9.92 7.92 17.88
N ASP A 283 11.25 7.81 18.05
CA ASP A 283 11.94 7.37 19.27
C ASP A 283 13.04 8.37 19.73
N ASN A 284 12.85 9.67 19.47
CA ASN A 284 13.85 10.71 19.73
C ASN A 284 13.55 11.55 20.98
N ASN A 285 12.54 11.20 21.78
CA ASN A 285 12.12 11.95 22.99
C ASN A 285 11.78 13.43 22.71
N ASN A 286 11.32 13.73 21.52
CA ASN A 286 10.85 15.04 21.08
C ASN A 286 9.31 15.10 21.01
N GLU A 287 8.76 16.16 20.43
CA GLU A 287 7.31 16.35 20.27
C GLU A 287 6.65 15.34 19.34
N PHE A 288 7.41 14.67 18.46
CA PHE A 288 6.94 13.66 17.51
C PHE A 288 7.16 12.20 18.00
N ASP A 289 7.43 12.03 19.29
CA ASP A 289 7.70 10.72 19.88
C ASP A 289 6.45 9.83 19.90
N ASN A 290 6.53 8.66 19.28
CA ASN A 290 5.43 7.72 19.12
C ASN A 290 5.38 6.59 20.17
N LYS A 291 6.36 6.48 21.07
CA LYS A 291 6.41 5.39 22.08
C LYS A 291 5.13 5.29 22.91
N LYS A 292 4.70 6.43 23.48
CA LYS A 292 3.49 6.48 24.30
C LYS A 292 2.22 6.31 23.46
N VAL A 293 2.21 6.88 22.26
CA VAL A 293 1.09 6.80 21.33
C VAL A 293 0.81 5.35 20.94
N ALA A 294 1.84 4.60 20.50
CA ALA A 294 1.73 3.18 20.15
C ALA A 294 1.22 2.33 21.32
N ALA A 295 1.86 2.47 22.49
CA ALA A 295 1.48 1.73 23.68
C ALA A 295 0.04 2.01 24.12
N GLN A 296 -0.41 3.26 23.99
CA GLN A 296 -1.78 3.65 24.32
C GLN A 296 -2.79 3.07 23.33
N ILE A 297 -2.51 3.11 22.02
CA ILE A 297 -3.34 2.49 20.98
C ILE A 297 -3.52 1.00 21.27
N ALA A 298 -2.42 0.25 21.51
CA ALA A 298 -2.48 -1.17 21.80
C ALA A 298 -3.32 -1.48 23.04
N LYS A 299 -3.17 -0.67 24.10
CA LYS A 299 -3.97 -0.79 25.34
C LYS A 299 -5.46 -0.57 25.11
N LEU A 300 -5.84 0.49 24.39
CA LEU A 300 -7.23 0.80 24.07
C LEU A 300 -7.87 -0.28 23.18
N ARG A 301 -7.12 -0.81 22.22
CA ARG A 301 -7.55 -1.95 21.39
C ARG A 301 -7.81 -3.20 22.21
N ALA A 302 -6.96 -3.51 23.17
CA ALA A 302 -7.17 -4.63 24.09
C ALA A 302 -8.40 -4.43 24.96
N GLU A 303 -8.64 -3.21 25.46
CA GLU A 303 -9.83 -2.87 26.24
C GLU A 303 -11.12 -3.00 25.41
N ARG A 304 -11.13 -2.50 24.18
CA ARG A 304 -12.24 -2.62 23.23
C ARG A 304 -12.55 -4.09 22.94
N ALA A 305 -11.55 -4.89 22.61
CA ALA A 305 -11.72 -6.31 22.35
C ALA A 305 -12.34 -7.06 23.52
N LYS A 306 -11.91 -6.73 24.75
CA LYS A 306 -12.50 -7.32 25.97
C LYS A 306 -13.97 -6.97 26.14
N ILE A 307 -14.38 -5.71 25.90
CA ILE A 307 -15.79 -5.29 25.97
C ILE A 307 -16.60 -6.08 24.93
N MET A 308 -16.04 -6.30 23.75
CA MET A 308 -16.63 -7.08 22.66
C MET A 308 -16.63 -8.60 22.91
N GLY A 309 -16.10 -9.06 24.06
CA GLY A 309 -16.09 -10.48 24.44
C GLY A 309 -14.91 -11.30 23.93
N TYR A 310 -13.93 -10.66 23.28
CA TYR A 310 -12.74 -11.34 22.77
C TYR A 310 -11.61 -11.37 23.81
N LYS A 311 -10.78 -12.39 23.73
CA LYS A 311 -9.62 -12.58 24.61
C LYS A 311 -8.57 -11.48 24.42
N THR A 312 -8.28 -11.12 23.18
CA THR A 312 -7.33 -10.07 22.80
C THR A 312 -7.78 -9.37 21.51
N HIS A 313 -7.12 -8.26 21.13
CA HIS A 313 -7.38 -7.58 19.87
C HIS A 313 -7.11 -8.48 18.66
N ALA A 314 -6.05 -9.32 18.72
CA ALA A 314 -5.75 -10.25 17.64
C ALA A 314 -6.90 -11.24 17.39
N HIS A 315 -7.52 -11.81 18.45
CA HIS A 315 -8.70 -12.67 18.28
C HIS A 315 -9.87 -11.93 17.64
N PHE A 316 -10.04 -10.63 17.97
CA PHE A 316 -11.07 -9.80 17.37
C PHE A 316 -10.84 -9.59 15.87
N ILE A 317 -9.60 -9.26 15.46
CA ILE A 317 -9.30 -9.00 14.05
C ILE A 317 -9.31 -10.28 13.22
N LEU A 318 -8.67 -11.34 13.68
CA LEU A 318 -8.48 -12.57 12.92
C LEU A 318 -9.77 -13.32 12.62
N GLU A 319 -10.85 -13.09 13.36
CA GLU A 319 -12.16 -13.66 13.03
C GLU A 319 -12.60 -13.34 11.58
N GLU A 320 -12.17 -12.19 11.02
CA GLU A 320 -12.50 -11.77 9.66
C GLU A 320 -11.50 -12.25 8.59
N ASN A 321 -10.34 -12.74 8.99
CA ASN A 321 -9.27 -13.15 8.09
C ASN A 321 -9.40 -14.62 7.67
N MET A 322 -8.52 -15.12 6.79
CA MET A 322 -8.46 -16.56 6.43
C MET A 322 -7.92 -17.39 7.59
N LEU A 323 -6.85 -16.92 8.26
CA LEU A 323 -6.37 -17.49 9.53
C LEU A 323 -7.20 -16.90 10.68
N LYS A 324 -7.87 -17.78 11.42
CA LYS A 324 -8.93 -17.40 12.37
C LYS A 324 -8.45 -17.17 13.80
N ALA A 325 -7.23 -17.58 14.13
CA ALA A 325 -6.70 -17.53 15.49
C ALA A 325 -5.23 -17.09 15.54
N PRO A 326 -4.81 -16.39 16.62
CA PRO A 326 -3.40 -16.00 16.79
C PRO A 326 -2.43 -17.19 16.72
N GLU A 327 -2.83 -18.33 17.24
CA GLU A 327 -2.04 -19.55 17.24
C GLU A 327 -1.70 -20.00 15.81
N GLU A 328 -2.65 -19.93 14.87
CA GLU A 328 -2.44 -20.27 13.45
C GLU A 328 -1.45 -19.31 12.79
N VAL A 329 -1.51 -18.01 13.14
CA VAL A 329 -0.58 -17.01 12.65
C VAL A 329 0.84 -17.26 13.17
N TYR A 330 1.00 -17.48 14.47
CA TYR A 330 2.30 -17.80 15.07
C TYR A 330 2.89 -19.08 14.46
N ASP A 331 2.08 -20.13 14.25
CA ASP A 331 2.53 -21.38 13.64
C ASP A 331 3.06 -21.14 12.22
N LEU A 332 2.38 -20.36 11.40
CA LEU A 332 2.87 -19.98 10.06
C LEU A 332 4.18 -19.21 10.14
N LEU A 333 4.23 -18.14 10.95
CA LEU A 333 5.41 -17.29 11.04
C LEU A 333 6.64 -18.04 11.56
N LEU A 334 6.47 -18.90 12.56
CA LEU A 334 7.58 -19.67 13.17
C LEU A 334 8.10 -20.78 12.26
N GLN A 335 7.28 -21.33 11.35
CA GLN A 335 7.75 -22.26 10.32
C GLN A 335 8.78 -21.61 9.38
N LEU A 336 8.59 -20.33 9.06
CA LEU A 336 9.51 -19.56 8.21
C LEU A 336 10.67 -18.94 9.01
N TRP A 337 10.44 -18.56 10.26
CA TRP A 337 11.41 -17.87 11.10
C TRP A 337 12.72 -18.66 11.27
N ARG A 338 12.61 -19.93 11.60
CA ARG A 338 13.80 -20.77 11.89
C ARG A 338 14.76 -20.91 10.70
N PRO A 339 14.31 -21.27 9.48
CA PRO A 339 15.19 -21.32 8.32
C PRO A 339 15.68 -19.92 7.90
N ALA A 340 14.84 -18.87 7.98
CA ALA A 340 15.24 -17.51 7.66
C ALA A 340 16.38 -17.02 8.58
N LEU A 341 16.22 -17.14 9.90
CA LEU A 341 17.24 -16.73 10.86
C LEU A 341 18.55 -17.54 10.70
N LYS A 342 18.46 -18.84 10.39
CA LYS A 342 19.64 -19.66 10.09
C LYS A 342 20.37 -19.11 8.88
N ARG A 343 19.66 -18.78 7.81
CA ARG A 343 20.23 -18.21 6.59
C ARG A 343 20.83 -16.82 6.83
N ALA A 344 20.14 -15.95 7.56
CA ALA A 344 20.63 -14.62 7.92
C ALA A 344 21.98 -14.67 8.66
N LYS A 345 22.16 -15.64 9.56
CA LYS A 345 23.45 -15.84 10.24
C LYS A 345 24.58 -16.25 9.30
N VAL A 346 24.29 -17.00 8.23
CA VAL A 346 25.26 -17.33 7.18
C VAL A 346 25.61 -16.06 6.40
N GLU A 347 24.61 -15.25 6.04
CA GLU A 347 24.82 -13.98 5.32
C GLU A 347 25.67 -13.00 6.13
N VAL A 348 25.46 -12.90 7.46
CA VAL A 348 26.36 -12.11 8.34
C VAL A 348 27.78 -12.63 8.30
N ALA A 349 27.99 -13.96 8.35
CA ALA A 349 29.32 -14.55 8.32
C ALA A 349 30.03 -14.28 6.97
N ASP A 350 29.31 -14.34 5.85
CA ASP A 350 29.83 -13.98 4.53
C ASP A 350 30.30 -12.51 4.49
N MET A 351 29.45 -11.57 4.97
CA MET A 351 29.79 -10.15 5.06
C MET A 351 30.99 -9.88 5.96
N GLN A 352 31.07 -10.57 7.11
CA GLN A 352 32.19 -10.44 8.03
C GLN A 352 33.51 -10.94 7.40
N ALA A 353 33.43 -12.00 6.60
CA ALA A 353 34.58 -12.49 5.86
C ALA A 353 35.13 -11.48 4.87
N VAL A 354 34.25 -10.79 4.14
CA VAL A 354 34.64 -9.69 3.22
C VAL A 354 35.26 -8.53 4.00
N ALA A 355 34.64 -8.08 5.10
CA ALA A 355 35.18 -7.01 5.92
C ALA A 355 36.60 -7.35 6.47
N ASN A 356 36.79 -8.58 6.96
CA ASN A 356 38.08 -9.06 7.44
C ASN A 356 39.15 -9.10 6.32
N ALA A 357 38.75 -9.52 5.10
CA ALA A 357 39.66 -9.57 3.94
C ALA A 357 40.09 -8.14 3.51
N GLU A 358 39.26 -7.14 3.75
CA GLU A 358 39.58 -5.71 3.58
C GLU A 358 40.43 -5.13 4.73
N GLY A 359 40.78 -5.93 5.73
CA GLY A 359 41.58 -5.51 6.87
C GLY A 359 40.82 -4.73 7.94
N GLN A 360 39.51 -4.83 7.91
CA GLN A 360 38.64 -4.20 8.95
C GLN A 360 38.66 -5.07 10.22
N ASP A 361 38.69 -4.43 11.38
CA ASP A 361 38.74 -5.07 12.70
C ASP A 361 37.44 -4.96 13.51
N PHE A 362 36.35 -4.46 12.88
CA PHE A 362 35.05 -4.31 13.52
C PHE A 362 34.13 -5.50 13.26
N LYS A 363 33.17 -5.72 14.15
CA LYS A 363 32.02 -6.59 13.89
C LYS A 363 31.05 -5.87 12.95
N VAL A 364 30.58 -6.55 11.90
CA VAL A 364 29.52 -6.07 11.02
C VAL A 364 28.30 -5.70 11.85
N ALA A 365 27.76 -4.52 11.65
CA ALA A 365 26.59 -3.99 12.33
C ALA A 365 25.43 -3.77 11.34
N ALA A 366 24.26 -3.44 11.85
CA ALA A 366 23.06 -3.26 11.02
C ALA A 366 23.23 -2.20 9.90
N TRP A 367 23.95 -1.11 10.15
CA TRP A 367 24.25 -0.08 9.14
C TRP A 367 25.30 -0.48 8.10
N ASP A 368 25.95 -1.62 8.29
CA ASP A 368 26.91 -2.18 7.33
C ASP A 368 26.27 -3.17 6.37
N TRP A 369 25.03 -3.60 6.61
CA TRP A 369 24.37 -4.66 5.89
C TRP A 369 24.36 -4.41 4.37
N TRP A 370 23.82 -3.30 3.93
CA TRP A 370 23.70 -2.98 2.50
C TRP A 370 25.06 -2.90 1.81
N HIS A 371 26.06 -2.27 2.47
CA HIS A 371 27.40 -2.10 1.91
C HIS A 371 28.11 -3.44 1.72
N TYR A 372 28.11 -4.30 2.74
CA TYR A 372 28.81 -5.57 2.64
C TYR A 372 28.01 -6.65 1.92
N SER A 373 26.69 -6.65 1.99
CA SER A 373 25.88 -7.57 1.20
C SER A 373 26.04 -7.31 -0.31
N GLU A 374 26.18 -6.04 -0.74
CA GLU A 374 26.44 -5.73 -2.15
C GLU A 374 27.82 -6.26 -2.61
N LYS A 375 28.83 -6.15 -1.76
CA LYS A 375 30.16 -6.74 -2.07
C LYS A 375 30.10 -8.26 -2.17
N VAL A 376 29.40 -8.94 -1.26
CA VAL A 376 29.15 -10.38 -1.33
C VAL A 376 28.38 -10.75 -2.58
N ARG A 377 27.39 -9.96 -2.98
CA ARG A 377 26.61 -10.17 -4.20
C ARG A 377 27.49 -10.08 -5.46
N LYS A 378 28.32 -9.05 -5.55
CA LYS A 378 29.29 -8.90 -6.64
C LYS A 378 30.27 -10.08 -6.68
N GLU A 379 30.79 -10.52 -5.54
CA GLU A 379 31.74 -11.62 -5.48
C GLU A 379 31.12 -12.97 -5.86
N LYS A 380 29.91 -13.27 -5.35
CA LYS A 380 29.28 -14.59 -5.57
C LYS A 380 28.54 -14.73 -6.89
N TYR A 381 27.93 -13.64 -7.39
CA TYR A 381 27.03 -13.68 -8.56
C TYR A 381 27.54 -12.89 -9.75
N ASP A 382 28.67 -12.19 -9.62
CA ASP A 382 29.20 -11.30 -10.66
C ASP A 382 28.11 -10.31 -11.17
N LEU A 383 27.25 -9.85 -10.25
CA LEU A 383 26.13 -8.98 -10.51
C LEU A 383 26.35 -7.64 -9.80
N ASP A 384 26.37 -6.57 -10.59
CA ASP A 384 26.34 -5.18 -10.13
C ASP A 384 24.98 -4.58 -10.39
N GLU A 385 24.31 -4.05 -9.38
CA GLU A 385 23.02 -3.37 -9.55
C GLU A 385 23.14 -2.16 -10.48
N ALA A 386 24.28 -1.47 -10.46
CA ALA A 386 24.56 -0.37 -11.38
C ALA A 386 24.52 -0.79 -12.85
N ALA A 387 24.81 -2.06 -13.17
CA ALA A 387 24.76 -2.58 -14.54
C ALA A 387 23.31 -2.87 -15.01
N ILE A 388 22.35 -3.04 -14.07
CA ILE A 388 20.95 -3.34 -14.40
C ILE A 388 20.11 -2.07 -14.48
N LYS A 389 20.31 -1.11 -13.57
CA LYS A 389 19.52 0.14 -13.48
C LYS A 389 19.32 0.86 -14.82
N PRO A 390 20.33 0.96 -15.73
CA PRO A 390 20.13 1.63 -17.02
C PRO A 390 19.05 1.02 -17.92
N TYR A 391 18.66 -0.24 -17.69
CA TYR A 391 17.61 -0.93 -18.42
C TYR A 391 16.22 -0.77 -17.78
N LEU A 392 16.13 -0.24 -16.57
CA LEU A 392 14.94 -0.19 -15.74
C LEU A 392 14.45 1.26 -15.56
N SER A 393 14.28 2.00 -16.65
CA SER A 393 13.62 3.30 -16.59
C SER A 393 12.14 3.14 -16.20
N LEU A 394 11.60 4.06 -15.39
CA LEU A 394 10.20 4.01 -14.93
C LEU A 394 9.22 3.86 -16.10
N ASP A 395 9.40 4.60 -17.19
CA ASP A 395 8.52 4.52 -18.36
C ASP A 395 8.50 3.13 -18.98
N ASN A 396 9.69 2.50 -19.10
CA ASN A 396 9.78 1.14 -19.60
C ASN A 396 9.11 0.14 -18.68
N VAL A 397 9.27 0.30 -17.36
CA VAL A 397 8.65 -0.59 -16.38
C VAL A 397 7.13 -0.43 -16.37
N ILE A 398 6.59 0.79 -16.48
CA ILE A 398 5.15 1.04 -16.67
C ILE A 398 4.65 0.30 -17.92
N GLN A 399 5.37 0.41 -19.05
CA GLN A 399 5.01 -0.34 -20.25
C GLN A 399 5.10 -1.86 -20.03
N GLY A 400 6.03 -2.31 -19.20
CA GLY A 400 6.18 -3.72 -18.80
C GLY A 400 4.94 -4.29 -18.09
N VAL A 401 4.40 -3.60 -17.10
CA VAL A 401 3.17 -4.04 -16.41
C VAL A 401 1.96 -4.00 -17.34
N PHE A 402 1.88 -3.01 -18.25
CA PHE A 402 0.81 -2.93 -19.25
C PHE A 402 0.88 -4.09 -20.24
N ASN A 403 2.06 -4.39 -20.76
CA ASN A 403 2.29 -5.51 -21.67
C ASN A 403 1.95 -6.86 -21.00
N THR A 404 2.30 -7.01 -19.73
CA THR A 404 2.01 -8.23 -18.94
C THR A 404 0.50 -8.45 -18.83
N THR A 405 -0.26 -7.42 -18.45
CA THR A 405 -1.71 -7.54 -18.32
C THR A 405 -2.43 -7.59 -19.67
N ASN A 406 -1.85 -7.03 -20.72
CA ASN A 406 -2.34 -7.24 -22.09
C ASN A 406 -2.20 -8.72 -22.49
N LYS A 407 -1.04 -9.35 -22.24
CA LYS A 407 -0.86 -10.78 -22.53
C LYS A 407 -1.78 -11.67 -21.70
N LEU A 408 -1.95 -11.37 -20.41
CA LEU A 408 -2.81 -12.14 -19.51
C LEU A 408 -4.29 -12.03 -19.87
N TRP A 409 -4.77 -10.81 -20.18
CA TRP A 409 -6.21 -10.53 -20.23
C TRP A 409 -6.67 -9.68 -21.42
N GLY A 410 -5.75 -9.20 -22.27
CA GLY A 410 -6.06 -8.35 -23.42
C GLY A 410 -6.34 -6.89 -23.07
N LEU A 411 -5.92 -6.42 -21.88
CA LEU A 411 -6.13 -5.04 -21.45
C LEU A 411 -5.32 -4.05 -22.29
N ASN A 412 -5.88 -2.87 -22.54
CA ASN A 412 -5.18 -1.79 -23.24
C ASN A 412 -5.20 -0.52 -22.40
N PHE A 413 -4.09 0.25 -22.45
CA PHE A 413 -3.86 1.46 -21.68
C PHE A 413 -3.59 2.63 -22.62
N ARG A 414 -4.40 3.66 -22.55
CA ARG A 414 -4.25 4.88 -23.34
C ARG A 414 -4.02 6.06 -22.42
N GLU A 415 -2.82 6.65 -22.46
CA GLU A 415 -2.50 7.84 -21.66
C GLU A 415 -3.38 9.03 -22.07
N ILE A 416 -3.81 9.80 -21.07
CA ILE A 416 -4.67 10.97 -21.24
C ILE A 416 -3.90 12.19 -20.74
N PHE A 417 -3.86 13.26 -21.54
CA PHE A 417 -3.07 14.45 -21.23
C PHE A 417 -3.93 15.72 -20.98
N ASP A 418 -5.24 15.59 -21.10
CA ASP A 418 -6.21 16.70 -20.95
C ASP A 418 -7.03 16.61 -19.66
N ILE A 419 -6.54 15.87 -18.66
CA ILE A 419 -7.11 15.79 -17.32
C ILE A 419 -6.11 16.40 -16.33
N ASP A 420 -6.55 17.43 -15.62
CA ASP A 420 -5.78 18.04 -14.55
C ASP A 420 -5.80 17.15 -13.31
N LEU A 421 -4.61 16.80 -12.79
CA LEU A 421 -4.43 15.98 -11.59
C LEU A 421 -3.96 16.83 -10.41
N TYR A 422 -3.98 16.24 -9.21
CA TYR A 422 -3.60 16.90 -7.96
C TYR A 422 -2.10 17.22 -7.84
N HIS A 423 -1.28 16.62 -8.67
CA HIS A 423 0.17 16.88 -8.75
C HIS A 423 0.65 16.76 -10.19
N PRO A 424 1.58 17.63 -10.65
CA PRO A 424 2.07 17.63 -12.04
C PRO A 424 2.81 16.34 -12.44
N ASP A 425 3.40 15.62 -11.47
CA ASP A 425 4.09 14.35 -11.74
C ASP A 425 3.14 13.15 -11.83
N ALA A 426 1.88 13.32 -11.45
CA ALA A 426 0.90 12.25 -11.57
C ALA A 426 0.49 12.08 -13.05
N ARG A 427 0.27 10.83 -13.45
CA ARG A 427 -0.10 10.46 -14.83
C ARG A 427 -1.41 9.70 -14.82
N VAL A 428 -2.16 9.73 -15.91
CA VAL A 428 -3.49 9.11 -16.01
C VAL A 428 -3.67 8.35 -17.32
N TRP A 429 -4.29 7.17 -17.22
CA TRP A 429 -4.61 6.29 -18.35
C TRP A 429 -6.06 5.84 -18.30
N GLU A 430 -6.68 5.77 -19.48
CA GLU A 430 -7.89 4.97 -19.67
C GLU A 430 -7.51 3.51 -19.83
N VAL A 431 -8.19 2.64 -19.10
CA VAL A 431 -8.06 1.18 -19.20
C VAL A 431 -9.26 0.63 -19.93
N THR A 432 -9.03 -0.13 -21.01
CA THR A 432 -10.08 -0.80 -21.78
C THR A 432 -9.87 -2.31 -21.84
N ASP A 433 -10.96 -3.06 -21.90
CA ASP A 433 -10.92 -4.52 -22.11
C ASP A 433 -10.56 -4.84 -23.58
N LYS A 434 -10.33 -6.12 -23.87
CA LYS A 434 -10.02 -6.66 -25.20
C LYS A 434 -11.04 -6.32 -26.30
N ASP A 435 -12.29 -6.06 -25.91
CA ASP A 435 -13.36 -5.65 -26.83
C ASP A 435 -13.46 -4.13 -27.02
N GLY A 436 -12.56 -3.35 -26.36
CA GLY A 436 -12.53 -1.89 -26.39
C GLY A 436 -13.47 -1.22 -25.38
N SER A 437 -14.21 -1.99 -24.57
CA SER A 437 -15.08 -1.41 -23.55
C SER A 437 -14.27 -0.77 -22.42
N HIS A 438 -14.71 0.41 -21.96
CA HIS A 438 -14.09 1.12 -20.85
C HIS A 438 -14.22 0.33 -19.54
N LEU A 439 -13.11 0.12 -18.82
CA LEU A 439 -13.03 -0.56 -17.54
C LEU A 439 -12.79 0.39 -16.36
N ALA A 440 -11.80 1.27 -16.49
CA ALA A 440 -11.37 2.13 -15.39
C ALA A 440 -10.57 3.33 -15.88
N ILE A 441 -10.40 4.30 -14.98
CA ILE A 441 -9.30 5.25 -15.05
C ILE A 441 -8.22 4.81 -14.05
N PHE A 442 -6.98 4.76 -14.51
CA PHE A 442 -5.81 4.44 -13.71
C PHE A 442 -4.91 5.67 -13.58
N ILE A 443 -4.57 6.04 -12.35
CA ILE A 443 -3.68 7.16 -12.02
C ILE A 443 -2.41 6.59 -11.39
N GLY A 444 -1.25 7.06 -11.84
CA GLY A 444 0.06 6.70 -11.26
C GLY A 444 0.75 7.93 -10.67
N ASP A 445 1.12 7.86 -9.39
CA ASP A 445 1.86 8.89 -8.66
C ASP A 445 3.11 8.26 -8.05
N TYR A 446 4.23 8.33 -8.76
CA TYR A 446 5.37 7.46 -8.55
C TYR A 446 6.50 8.02 -7.69
N PHE A 447 6.70 9.35 -7.63
CA PHE A 447 7.92 9.93 -7.06
C PHE A 447 7.80 10.30 -5.58
N THR A 448 8.92 10.18 -4.87
CA THR A 448 9.06 10.61 -3.47
C THR A 448 8.87 12.13 -3.33
N ARG A 449 8.11 12.56 -2.33
CA ARG A 449 7.94 13.97 -1.94
C ARG A 449 7.87 14.11 -0.42
N SER A 450 8.27 15.27 0.11
CA SER A 450 8.20 15.57 1.55
C SER A 450 6.77 15.59 2.11
N ASN A 451 5.79 15.93 1.26
CA ASN A 451 4.37 15.96 1.60
C ASN A 451 3.61 14.69 1.19
N LYS A 452 4.33 13.58 0.98
CA LYS A 452 3.78 12.26 0.69
C LYS A 452 4.19 11.27 1.78
N ARG A 453 3.26 10.44 2.25
CA ARG A 453 3.54 9.33 3.16
C ARG A 453 4.51 8.35 2.51
N GLY A 454 5.44 7.80 3.28
CA GLY A 454 6.37 6.76 2.80
C GLY A 454 5.68 5.42 2.56
N GLY A 455 6.33 4.58 1.75
CA GLY A 455 5.82 3.28 1.29
C GLY A 455 5.16 3.38 -0.08
N ALA A 456 4.44 2.33 -0.48
CA ALA A 456 3.64 2.31 -1.68
C ALA A 456 2.24 1.78 -1.34
N TRP A 457 1.23 2.14 -2.11
CA TRP A 457 -0.14 1.67 -1.92
C TRP A 457 -1.03 1.93 -3.13
N MET A 458 -2.06 1.12 -3.25
CA MET A 458 -3.21 1.36 -4.12
C MET A 458 -4.34 2.03 -3.33
N SER A 459 -5.09 2.92 -3.98
CA SER A 459 -6.33 3.50 -3.49
C SER A 459 -7.28 3.81 -4.66
N SER A 460 -8.44 4.42 -4.37
CA SER A 460 -9.38 4.80 -5.42
C SER A 460 -10.08 6.13 -5.09
N PHE A 461 -10.35 6.93 -6.12
CA PHE A 461 -11.20 8.12 -6.04
C PHE A 461 -12.68 7.77 -6.27
N LYS A 462 -12.97 6.71 -7.03
CA LYS A 462 -14.30 6.16 -7.26
C LYS A 462 -14.22 4.63 -7.22
N GLY A 463 -15.19 3.96 -6.59
CA GLY A 463 -15.32 2.50 -6.58
C GLY A 463 -16.12 1.99 -7.77
N GLN A 464 -16.05 0.67 -8.00
CA GLN A 464 -16.91 -0.02 -8.96
C GLN A 464 -18.23 -0.42 -8.30
N SER A 465 -19.34 -0.34 -9.05
CA SER A 465 -20.66 -0.87 -8.65
C SER A 465 -21.51 -1.14 -9.89
N ASN A 466 -22.40 -2.13 -9.78
CA ASN A 466 -23.43 -2.38 -10.80
C ASN A 466 -24.85 -2.21 -10.22
N LEU A 467 -25.02 -1.69 -9.00
CA LEU A 467 -26.30 -1.63 -8.29
C LEU A 467 -27.32 -0.73 -9.00
N ASP A 468 -26.95 0.50 -9.32
CA ASP A 468 -27.82 1.49 -9.95
C ASP A 468 -27.37 1.84 -11.39
N GLY A 469 -26.67 0.92 -12.02
CA GLY A 469 -26.03 1.07 -13.32
C GLY A 469 -24.54 0.73 -13.23
N ARG A 470 -23.90 0.68 -14.38
CA ARG A 470 -22.48 0.27 -14.45
C ARG A 470 -21.55 1.46 -14.11
N GLU A 471 -21.14 1.56 -12.86
CA GLU A 471 -20.13 2.51 -12.41
C GLU A 471 -18.71 1.93 -12.57
N ARG A 472 -17.82 2.74 -13.12
CA ARG A 472 -16.42 2.36 -13.34
C ARG A 472 -15.49 3.04 -12.33
N PRO A 473 -14.46 2.32 -11.85
CA PRO A 473 -13.58 2.83 -10.82
C PRO A 473 -12.55 3.82 -11.37
N ILE A 474 -12.10 4.71 -10.49
CA ILE A 474 -10.90 5.55 -10.67
C ILE A 474 -9.89 5.09 -9.63
N VAL A 475 -8.89 4.38 -10.09
CA VAL A 475 -7.88 3.73 -9.26
C VAL A 475 -6.58 4.53 -9.28
N VAL A 476 -5.86 4.59 -8.16
CA VAL A 476 -4.57 5.27 -8.07
C VAL A 476 -3.52 4.37 -7.41
N ASN A 477 -2.34 4.29 -8.03
CA ASN A 477 -1.14 3.76 -7.40
C ASN A 477 -0.24 4.90 -6.96
N VAL A 478 0.20 4.85 -5.71
CA VAL A 478 1.13 5.82 -5.14
C VAL A 478 2.41 5.10 -4.72
N CYS A 479 3.56 5.57 -5.21
CA CYS A 479 4.88 5.02 -4.90
C CYS A 479 5.81 6.11 -4.35
N ASN A 480 7.04 5.72 -4.00
CA ASN A 480 8.09 6.61 -3.52
C ASN A 480 9.42 6.27 -4.23
N PHE A 481 9.40 6.24 -5.56
CA PHE A 481 10.59 6.00 -6.38
C PHE A 481 11.47 7.25 -6.49
N PRO A 482 12.75 7.08 -6.89
CA PRO A 482 13.62 8.21 -7.22
C PRO A 482 13.01 9.04 -8.36
N ALA A 483 13.04 10.37 -8.22
CA ALA A 483 12.63 11.26 -9.32
C ALA A 483 13.71 11.28 -10.43
N PRO A 484 13.37 11.72 -11.65
CA PRO A 484 14.35 12.04 -12.68
C PRO A 484 15.37 13.07 -12.18
N VAL A 485 16.61 13.01 -12.65
CA VAL A 485 17.70 13.94 -12.26
C VAL A 485 18.31 14.56 -13.52
N GLY A 486 18.16 15.87 -13.70
CA GLY A 486 18.56 16.56 -14.91
C GLY A 486 17.87 15.97 -16.14
N ASP A 487 18.64 15.57 -17.15
CA ASP A 487 18.14 14.95 -18.39
C ASP A 487 17.99 13.42 -18.27
N ASN A 488 18.38 12.82 -17.14
CA ASN A 488 18.28 11.38 -16.94
C ASN A 488 16.89 10.97 -16.46
N PRO A 489 16.28 9.89 -17.00
CA PRO A 489 15.01 9.38 -16.54
C PRO A 489 15.11 8.81 -15.12
N SER A 490 13.99 8.59 -14.46
CA SER A 490 13.93 7.82 -13.22
C SER A 490 14.40 6.39 -13.49
N LEU A 491 15.56 6.00 -12.95
CA LEU A 491 16.13 4.66 -13.05
C LEU A 491 15.82 3.88 -11.75
N LEU A 492 15.12 2.76 -11.90
CA LEU A 492 14.64 1.95 -10.79
C LEU A 492 15.64 0.85 -10.39
N SER A 493 15.68 0.51 -9.11
CA SER A 493 16.23 -0.78 -8.68
C SER A 493 15.26 -1.91 -9.07
N PHE A 494 15.75 -3.15 -9.11
CA PHE A 494 14.85 -4.28 -9.37
C PHE A 494 13.78 -4.44 -8.28
N ASP A 495 14.07 -4.08 -7.03
CA ASP A 495 13.10 -4.03 -5.92
C ASP A 495 11.97 -3.00 -6.19
N ASN A 496 12.30 -1.85 -6.79
CA ASN A 496 11.29 -0.88 -7.23
C ASN A 496 10.42 -1.42 -8.38
N VAL A 497 11.01 -2.20 -9.29
CA VAL A 497 10.24 -2.87 -10.36
C VAL A 497 9.23 -3.84 -9.75
N VAL A 498 9.65 -4.68 -8.82
CA VAL A 498 8.77 -5.61 -8.09
C VAL A 498 7.67 -4.84 -7.35
N THR A 499 8.01 -3.75 -6.66
CA THR A 499 7.03 -2.88 -6.00
C THR A 499 6.00 -2.32 -6.98
N LEU A 500 6.41 -1.91 -8.19
CA LEU A 500 5.48 -1.39 -9.19
C LEU A 500 4.52 -2.50 -9.67
N PHE A 501 5.02 -3.71 -9.91
CA PHE A 501 4.18 -4.87 -10.24
C PHE A 501 3.20 -5.19 -9.10
N HIS A 502 3.65 -5.12 -7.85
CA HIS A 502 2.81 -5.29 -6.66
C HIS A 502 1.63 -4.31 -6.63
N GLU A 503 1.93 -3.01 -6.65
CA GLU A 503 0.89 -1.98 -6.59
C GLU A 503 -0.04 -2.04 -7.80
N PHE A 504 0.52 -2.39 -8.96
CA PHE A 504 -0.28 -2.59 -10.16
C PHE A 504 -1.19 -3.82 -10.06
N GLY A 505 -0.78 -4.87 -9.35
CA GLY A 505 -1.64 -6.01 -9.04
C GLY A 505 -2.87 -5.62 -8.20
N HIS A 506 -2.69 -4.77 -7.19
CA HIS A 506 -3.80 -4.15 -6.47
C HIS A 506 -4.67 -3.26 -7.37
N ALA A 507 -4.03 -2.46 -8.25
CA ALA A 507 -4.77 -1.63 -9.19
C ALA A 507 -5.63 -2.46 -10.13
N MET A 508 -5.12 -3.60 -10.60
CA MET A 508 -5.90 -4.53 -11.43
C MET A 508 -7.04 -5.19 -10.64
N HIS A 509 -6.86 -5.49 -9.36
CA HIS A 509 -7.95 -5.97 -8.50
C HIS A 509 -9.08 -4.93 -8.38
N GLY A 510 -8.74 -3.63 -8.24
CA GLY A 510 -9.73 -2.54 -8.28
C GLY A 510 -10.35 -2.31 -9.66
N THR A 511 -9.57 -2.47 -10.73
CA THR A 511 -9.98 -2.22 -12.13
C THR A 511 -10.90 -3.31 -12.69
N LEU A 512 -10.56 -4.58 -12.45
CA LEU A 512 -11.25 -5.73 -13.03
C LEU A 512 -12.45 -6.19 -12.21
N THR A 513 -12.60 -5.72 -10.98
CA THR A 513 -13.76 -6.08 -10.14
C THR A 513 -15.07 -5.78 -10.87
N ASP A 514 -16.00 -6.71 -10.82
CA ASP A 514 -17.30 -6.64 -11.52
C ASP A 514 -18.38 -7.24 -10.60
N VAL A 515 -18.76 -6.47 -9.59
CA VAL A 515 -19.69 -6.86 -8.53
C VAL A 515 -20.90 -5.93 -8.51
N THR A 516 -22.00 -6.37 -7.90
CA THR A 516 -23.21 -5.56 -7.79
C THR A 516 -23.02 -4.44 -6.76
N TYR A 517 -22.45 -4.74 -5.62
CA TYR A 517 -22.40 -3.85 -4.46
C TYR A 517 -21.01 -3.24 -4.24
N ALA A 518 -20.95 -1.91 -4.13
CA ALA A 518 -19.69 -1.17 -3.98
C ALA A 518 -18.88 -1.59 -2.74
N SER A 519 -19.53 -1.99 -1.66
CA SER A 519 -18.89 -2.45 -0.43
C SER A 519 -18.13 -3.78 -0.60
N MET A 520 -18.43 -4.55 -1.67
CA MET A 520 -17.79 -5.83 -1.98
C MET A 520 -16.70 -5.72 -3.05
N ALA A 521 -16.50 -4.53 -3.63
CA ALA A 521 -15.62 -4.32 -4.78
C ALA A 521 -14.12 -4.36 -4.41
N GLY A 522 -13.29 -4.87 -5.32
CA GLY A 522 -11.84 -4.80 -5.26
C GLY A 522 -11.25 -5.39 -3.97
N THR A 523 -10.50 -4.56 -3.23
CA THR A 523 -9.76 -4.97 -2.02
C THR A 523 -10.62 -5.02 -0.74
N SER A 524 -11.93 -5.27 -0.86
CA SER A 524 -12.86 -5.35 0.29
C SER A 524 -12.81 -6.68 1.06
N GLY A 525 -12.04 -7.65 0.60
CA GLY A 525 -11.92 -8.99 1.20
C GLY A 525 -11.08 -9.06 2.48
N PRO A 526 -10.90 -10.28 3.02
CA PRO A 526 -10.01 -10.52 4.17
C PRO A 526 -8.59 -10.00 3.94
N ARG A 527 -7.99 -9.41 4.96
CA ARG A 527 -6.67 -8.77 4.84
C ARG A 527 -5.59 -9.72 4.33
N ASP A 528 -5.60 -10.96 4.78
CA ASP A 528 -4.65 -12.01 4.39
C ASP A 528 -4.98 -12.71 3.05
N PHE A 529 -5.95 -12.16 2.31
CA PHE A 529 -6.26 -12.53 0.93
C PHE A 529 -5.99 -11.39 -0.07
N ILE A 530 -6.26 -10.14 0.32
CA ILE A 530 -6.19 -9.00 -0.61
C ILE A 530 -4.77 -8.72 -1.13
N GLU A 531 -3.73 -9.26 -0.48
CA GLU A 531 -2.36 -9.20 -0.97
C GLU A 531 -2.04 -10.28 -2.03
N LEU A 532 -2.92 -11.27 -2.24
CA LEU A 532 -2.70 -12.30 -3.27
C LEU A 532 -2.64 -11.72 -4.69
N PRO A 533 -3.57 -10.83 -5.15
CA PRO A 533 -3.50 -10.26 -6.49
C PRO A 533 -2.22 -9.46 -6.75
N SER A 534 -1.75 -8.71 -5.74
CA SER A 534 -0.55 -7.89 -5.83
C SER A 534 0.72 -8.75 -5.88
N GLN A 535 0.91 -9.62 -4.90
CA GLN A 535 2.09 -10.48 -4.80
C GLN A 535 2.17 -11.52 -5.95
N LEU A 536 1.04 -12.01 -6.43
CA LEU A 536 1.03 -12.91 -7.56
C LEU A 536 1.58 -12.24 -8.83
N LEU A 537 1.23 -10.96 -9.07
CA LEU A 537 1.72 -10.25 -10.26
C LEU A 537 3.23 -9.96 -10.19
N GLU A 538 3.84 -9.89 -8.99
CA GLU A 538 5.29 -9.73 -8.82
C GLU A 538 6.10 -10.84 -9.52
N HIS A 539 5.57 -12.07 -9.57
CA HIS A 539 6.27 -13.20 -10.19
C HIS A 539 6.62 -12.94 -11.66
N TRP A 540 5.73 -12.24 -12.41
CA TRP A 540 6.00 -11.90 -13.81
C TRP A 540 7.17 -10.93 -13.99
N ALA A 541 7.46 -10.08 -12.99
CA ALA A 541 8.57 -9.11 -13.07
C ALA A 541 9.92 -9.79 -13.31
N SER A 542 10.11 -11.03 -12.82
CA SER A 542 11.36 -11.78 -12.97
C SER A 542 11.36 -12.80 -14.11
N GLU A 543 10.25 -12.98 -14.85
CA GLU A 543 10.20 -13.88 -15.98
C GLU A 543 11.03 -13.32 -17.16
N PRO A 544 11.96 -14.11 -17.75
CA PRO A 544 12.85 -13.65 -18.81
C PRO A 544 12.15 -13.01 -19.99
N GLU A 545 11.02 -13.57 -20.43
CA GLU A 545 10.26 -13.01 -21.55
C GLU A 545 9.58 -11.68 -21.21
N VAL A 546 9.20 -11.48 -19.94
CA VAL A 546 8.62 -10.23 -19.46
C VAL A 546 9.70 -9.18 -19.34
N LEU A 547 10.84 -9.49 -18.72
CA LEU A 547 12.00 -8.59 -18.64
C LEU A 547 12.44 -8.10 -20.02
N LYS A 548 12.60 -9.00 -20.98
CA LYS A 548 12.97 -8.64 -22.36
C LYS A 548 11.95 -7.75 -23.06
N SER A 549 10.69 -7.78 -22.63
CA SER A 549 9.62 -6.98 -23.25
C SER A 549 9.69 -5.50 -22.88
N PHE A 550 10.40 -5.13 -21.80
CA PHE A 550 10.46 -3.74 -21.34
C PHE A 550 11.86 -3.26 -20.92
N ALA A 551 12.73 -4.14 -20.44
CA ALA A 551 14.05 -3.74 -19.96
C ALA A 551 14.97 -3.37 -21.13
N THR A 552 14.93 -2.10 -21.50
CA THR A 552 15.77 -1.52 -22.57
C THR A 552 16.62 -0.37 -22.02
N HIS A 553 17.87 -0.32 -22.43
CA HIS A 553 18.81 0.70 -21.98
C HIS A 553 18.35 2.11 -22.38
N TYR A 554 18.25 3.01 -21.40
CA TYR A 554 17.63 4.33 -21.60
C TYR A 554 18.35 5.23 -22.61
N GLU A 555 19.67 5.05 -22.84
CA GLU A 555 20.45 5.81 -23.82
C GLU A 555 20.53 5.10 -25.16
N THR A 556 20.81 3.78 -25.19
CA THR A 556 21.09 3.05 -26.42
C THR A 556 19.87 2.38 -27.04
N GLY A 557 18.81 2.15 -26.25
CA GLY A 557 17.63 1.40 -26.67
C GLY A 557 17.85 -0.11 -26.79
N GLU A 558 19.01 -0.62 -26.40
CA GLU A 558 19.34 -2.05 -26.46
C GLU A 558 18.59 -2.80 -25.36
N THR A 559 18.04 -3.97 -25.70
CA THR A 559 17.39 -4.85 -24.73
C THR A 559 18.41 -5.42 -23.76
N ILE A 560 18.01 -5.61 -22.50
CA ILE A 560 18.84 -6.22 -21.47
C ILE A 560 19.43 -7.57 -21.94
N PRO A 561 20.76 -7.77 -21.85
CA PRO A 561 21.41 -9.01 -22.27
C PRO A 561 20.95 -10.23 -21.46
N ASP A 562 20.87 -11.39 -22.13
CA ASP A 562 20.52 -12.66 -21.48
C ASP A 562 21.43 -12.99 -20.30
N GLU A 563 22.70 -12.65 -20.39
CA GLU A 563 23.68 -12.84 -19.30
C GLU A 563 23.31 -12.07 -18.03
N LEU A 564 22.83 -10.83 -18.16
CA LEU A 564 22.37 -10.03 -17.01
C LEU A 564 21.08 -10.62 -16.40
N ILE A 565 20.16 -11.10 -17.23
CA ILE A 565 18.94 -11.79 -16.77
C ILE A 565 19.32 -13.05 -16.00
N GLU A 566 20.22 -13.87 -16.54
CA GLU A 566 20.68 -15.09 -15.83
C GLU A 566 21.35 -14.77 -14.49
N LYS A 567 22.19 -13.73 -14.43
CA LYS A 567 22.81 -13.27 -13.17
C LYS A 567 21.76 -12.78 -12.17
N LEU A 568 20.76 -12.00 -12.65
CA LEU A 568 19.65 -11.53 -11.81
C LEU A 568 18.85 -12.71 -11.21
N LEU A 569 18.51 -13.70 -12.03
CA LEU A 569 17.77 -14.88 -11.60
C LEU A 569 18.58 -15.76 -10.64
N LYS A 570 19.88 -15.91 -10.86
CA LYS A 570 20.76 -16.60 -9.91
C LYS A 570 20.86 -15.87 -8.58
N ALA A 571 20.83 -14.53 -8.59
CA ALA A 571 20.86 -13.70 -7.40
C ALA A 571 19.50 -13.58 -6.70
N SER A 572 18.41 -14.10 -7.25
CA SER A 572 17.05 -13.97 -6.66
C SER A 572 16.93 -14.58 -5.26
N LYS A 573 17.74 -15.58 -4.94
CA LYS A 573 17.81 -16.18 -3.60
C LYS A 573 18.85 -15.55 -2.67
N PHE A 574 19.56 -14.52 -3.16
CA PHE A 574 20.52 -13.78 -2.35
C PHE A 574 19.80 -12.94 -1.30
N ASN A 575 20.41 -12.82 -0.11
CA ASN A 575 19.90 -11.99 0.99
C ASN A 575 18.49 -12.40 1.51
N GLN A 576 18.00 -13.57 1.17
CA GLN A 576 16.69 -14.05 1.61
C GLN A 576 16.64 -14.33 3.12
N GLY A 577 17.77 -14.60 3.76
CA GLY A 577 17.87 -14.66 5.22
C GLY A 577 17.50 -13.32 5.87
N PHE A 578 18.10 -12.24 5.40
CA PHE A 578 17.82 -10.88 5.86
C PHE A 578 16.37 -10.47 5.60
N ILE A 579 15.94 -10.51 4.33
CA ILE A 579 14.62 -10.06 3.88
C ILE A 579 13.52 -10.75 4.70
N ASN A 580 13.60 -12.07 4.84
CA ASN A 580 12.60 -12.80 5.61
C ASN A 580 12.71 -12.54 7.12
N THR A 581 13.92 -12.42 7.67
CA THR A 581 14.11 -12.20 9.11
C THR A 581 13.57 -10.81 9.53
N GLU A 582 13.91 -9.74 8.82
CA GLU A 582 13.38 -8.39 9.15
C GLU A 582 11.86 -8.35 9.05
N TYR A 583 11.30 -9.03 8.05
CA TYR A 583 9.86 -9.05 7.77
C TYR A 583 9.08 -9.83 8.82
N LEU A 584 9.54 -11.07 9.11
CA LEU A 584 8.94 -11.94 10.11
C LEU A 584 9.07 -11.37 11.54
N ALA A 585 10.18 -10.68 11.84
CA ALA A 585 10.34 -9.97 13.10
C ALA A 585 9.26 -8.89 13.29
N ALA A 586 8.95 -8.12 12.25
CA ALA A 586 7.87 -7.14 12.30
C ALA A 586 6.48 -7.80 12.44
N ALA A 587 6.23 -8.92 11.73
CA ALA A 587 4.97 -9.64 11.83
C ALA A 587 4.74 -10.27 13.22
N LEU A 588 5.79 -10.83 13.83
CA LEU A 588 5.74 -11.35 15.20
C LEU A 588 5.54 -10.22 16.22
N LEU A 589 6.22 -9.09 16.04
CA LEU A 589 6.06 -7.91 16.90
C LEU A 589 4.63 -7.33 16.82
N ASP A 590 4.01 -7.32 15.62
CA ASP A 590 2.59 -6.94 15.48
C ASP A 590 1.68 -7.86 16.30
N MET A 591 1.88 -9.18 16.16
CA MET A 591 1.08 -10.15 16.90
C MET A 591 1.27 -10.02 18.41
N ASP A 592 2.50 -9.80 18.89
CA ASP A 592 2.79 -9.61 20.31
C ASP A 592 2.12 -8.36 20.86
N TRP A 593 2.15 -7.23 20.13
CA TRP A 593 1.42 -6.01 20.52
C TRP A 593 -0.09 -6.21 20.64
N HIS A 594 -0.67 -7.10 19.87
CA HIS A 594 -2.12 -7.25 19.78
C HIS A 594 -2.66 -8.52 20.48
N THR A 595 -1.77 -9.33 21.06
CA THR A 595 -2.14 -10.43 21.96
C THR A 595 -2.05 -10.05 23.44
N ILE A 596 -1.67 -8.81 23.78
CA ILE A 596 -1.70 -8.32 25.16
C ILE A 596 -3.12 -8.36 25.73
N SER A 597 -3.22 -8.69 27.01
CA SER A 597 -4.50 -8.70 27.73
C SER A 597 -4.91 -7.28 28.17
N ALA A 598 -6.21 -6.99 28.12
CA ALA A 598 -6.76 -5.75 28.68
C ALA A 598 -6.49 -5.55 30.19
N LYS A 599 -6.14 -6.62 30.93
CA LYS A 599 -5.76 -6.55 32.35
C LYS A 599 -4.33 -6.08 32.58
N GLU A 600 -3.48 -6.18 31.56
CA GLU A 600 -2.10 -5.76 31.68
C GLU A 600 -1.98 -4.23 31.71
N SER A 601 -0.97 -3.74 32.40
CA SER A 601 -0.63 -2.32 32.40
C SER A 601 -0.15 -1.89 30.99
N MET A 602 -0.21 -0.58 30.72
CA MET A 602 0.39 -0.01 29.54
C MET A 602 1.89 -0.36 29.51
N LYS A 603 2.37 -0.81 28.35
CA LYS A 603 3.76 -1.24 28.16
C LYS A 603 4.67 -0.01 27.94
N ASP A 604 5.92 -0.12 28.34
CA ASP A 604 6.98 0.70 27.77
C ASP A 604 7.36 0.14 26.39
N ALA A 605 7.28 0.97 25.35
CA ALA A 605 7.37 0.51 23.97
C ALA A 605 8.73 -0.12 23.64
N ASN A 606 9.83 0.51 24.06
CA ASN A 606 11.17 0.01 23.79
C ASN A 606 11.47 -1.29 24.55
N SER A 607 11.11 -1.37 25.84
CA SER A 607 11.29 -2.58 26.64
C SER A 607 10.43 -3.72 26.11
N PHE A 608 9.21 -3.45 25.64
CA PHE A 608 8.32 -4.45 25.06
C PHE A 608 8.89 -4.99 23.75
N GLU A 609 9.29 -4.11 22.83
CA GLU A 609 9.91 -4.48 21.56
C GLU A 609 11.19 -5.30 21.78
N GLN A 610 12.09 -4.83 22.64
CA GLN A 610 13.32 -5.51 22.95
C GLN A 610 13.07 -6.94 23.50
N LYS A 611 12.09 -7.06 24.41
CA LYS A 611 11.71 -8.38 24.95
C LYS A 611 11.18 -9.29 23.84
N SER A 612 10.17 -8.82 23.06
CA SER A 612 9.55 -9.58 21.97
C SER A 612 10.60 -10.11 20.98
N LEU A 613 11.46 -9.20 20.48
CA LEU A 613 12.48 -9.56 19.49
C LEU A 613 13.61 -10.44 20.04
N SER A 614 13.99 -10.26 21.32
CA SER A 614 14.99 -11.12 21.97
C SER A 614 14.46 -12.53 22.23
N GLU A 615 13.20 -12.71 22.57
CA GLU A 615 12.58 -14.02 22.80
C GLU A 615 12.56 -14.89 21.53
N ILE A 616 12.43 -14.27 20.35
CA ILE A 616 12.55 -15.00 19.06
C ILE A 616 14.00 -15.15 18.60
N GLY A 617 14.97 -14.55 19.30
CA GLY A 617 16.41 -14.66 19.02
C GLY A 617 16.86 -13.83 17.82
N LEU A 618 16.20 -12.68 17.53
CA LEU A 618 16.65 -11.74 16.49
C LEU A 618 18.10 -11.32 16.77
N ILE A 619 18.92 -11.32 15.74
CA ILE A 619 20.34 -10.93 15.81
C ILE A 619 20.50 -9.41 15.75
N GLU A 620 21.59 -8.89 16.32
CA GLU A 620 21.87 -7.46 16.44
C GLU A 620 22.08 -6.77 15.09
N GLU A 621 22.53 -7.52 14.09
CA GLU A 621 22.79 -7.04 12.73
C GLU A 621 21.53 -6.78 11.92
N ILE A 622 20.36 -7.18 12.41
CA ILE A 622 19.06 -6.99 11.74
C ILE A 622 18.08 -6.29 12.69
N ALA A 623 17.55 -5.17 12.29
CA ALA A 623 16.35 -4.59 12.91
C ALA A 623 15.08 -5.20 12.32
N ALA A 624 13.99 -5.22 13.06
CA ALA A 624 12.69 -5.52 12.48
C ALA A 624 12.39 -4.48 11.38
N ARG A 625 11.79 -4.90 10.26
CA ARG A 625 11.46 -4.04 9.11
C ARG A 625 10.71 -2.76 9.52
N TYR A 626 9.89 -2.87 10.54
CA TYR A 626 9.25 -1.77 11.25
C TYR A 626 9.42 -1.98 12.75
N ARG A 627 10.02 -0.99 13.41
CA ARG A 627 10.03 -0.90 14.87
C ARG A 627 8.72 -0.26 15.33
N THR A 628 8.33 -0.48 16.56
CA THR A 628 7.09 0.00 17.17
C THR A 628 6.80 1.48 16.84
N THR A 629 7.79 2.35 16.92
CA THR A 629 7.63 3.81 16.84
C THR A 629 7.39 4.35 15.43
N TYR A 630 7.67 3.56 14.39
CA TYR A 630 7.38 3.91 13.00
C TYR A 630 6.59 2.84 12.24
N PHE A 631 5.91 1.95 12.95
CA PHE A 631 5.09 0.90 12.36
C PHE A 631 3.70 1.41 11.97
N ALA A 632 3.67 2.29 10.97
CA ALA A 632 2.44 2.92 10.48
C ALA A 632 1.36 1.91 10.08
N HIS A 633 1.74 0.76 9.47
CA HIS A 633 0.79 -0.28 9.07
C HIS A 633 -0.15 -0.70 10.19
N ILE A 634 0.39 -0.88 11.39
CA ILE A 634 -0.39 -1.40 12.53
C ILE A 634 -0.93 -0.30 13.46
N PHE A 635 -0.31 0.87 13.52
CA PHE A 635 -0.74 1.93 14.45
C PHE A 635 -1.50 3.08 13.80
N SER A 636 -1.28 3.38 12.52
CA SER A 636 -2.02 4.39 11.75
C SER A 636 -2.70 3.85 10.50
N GLY A 637 -2.42 2.60 10.12
CA GLY A 637 -3.06 1.88 9.03
C GLY A 637 -4.01 0.79 9.49
N GLY A 638 -4.54 0.02 8.54
CA GLY A 638 -5.53 -1.05 8.76
C GLY A 638 -4.95 -2.44 9.06
N TYR A 639 -3.63 -2.58 9.38
CA TYR A 639 -2.93 -3.87 9.48
C TYR A 639 -2.67 -4.34 10.92
N SER A 640 -3.40 -3.82 11.92
CA SER A 640 -3.25 -4.32 13.30
C SER A 640 -3.62 -5.80 13.40
N SER A 641 -2.76 -6.63 13.97
CA SER A 641 -2.84 -8.10 13.91
C SER A 641 -2.97 -8.63 12.49
N GLY A 642 -2.44 -7.91 11.52
CA GLY A 642 -2.62 -8.17 10.09
C GLY A 642 -1.36 -8.02 9.25
N TYR A 643 -0.21 -7.69 9.82
CA TYR A 643 1.03 -7.58 9.07
C TYR A 643 1.54 -8.94 8.53
N TYR A 644 1.15 -10.03 9.18
CA TYR A 644 1.39 -11.40 8.69
C TYR A 644 0.72 -11.69 7.34
N SER A 645 -0.26 -10.88 6.93
CA SER A 645 -1.04 -11.06 5.69
C SER A 645 -0.17 -11.17 4.46
N TYR A 646 0.90 -10.40 4.39
CA TYR A 646 1.89 -10.50 3.31
C TYR A 646 2.60 -11.87 3.28
N VAL A 647 2.86 -12.46 4.45
CA VAL A 647 3.47 -13.81 4.56
C VAL A 647 2.48 -14.89 4.17
N HIS A 648 1.22 -14.75 4.60
CA HIS A 648 0.17 -15.68 4.22
C HIS A 648 -0.14 -15.60 2.73
N ALA A 649 -0.27 -14.39 2.19
CA ALA A 649 -0.45 -14.18 0.75
C ALA A 649 0.73 -14.72 -0.06
N ALA A 650 1.97 -14.65 0.47
CA ALA A 650 3.13 -15.26 -0.18
C ALA A 650 3.03 -16.79 -0.29
N VAL A 651 2.32 -17.45 0.62
CA VAL A 651 2.00 -18.89 0.45
C VAL A 651 0.99 -19.07 -0.68
N LEU A 652 0.00 -18.20 -0.78
CA LEU A 652 -1.04 -18.26 -1.82
C LEU A 652 -0.46 -17.94 -3.20
N ASP A 653 0.34 -16.88 -3.32
CA ASP A 653 0.89 -16.41 -4.60
C ASP A 653 1.89 -17.41 -5.19
N SER A 654 2.83 -17.90 -4.34
CA SER A 654 3.85 -18.84 -4.79
C SER A 654 3.22 -20.16 -5.24
N ASP A 655 2.21 -20.67 -4.53
CA ASP A 655 1.46 -21.85 -4.95
C ASP A 655 0.55 -21.57 -6.15
N GLY A 656 -0.01 -20.37 -6.23
CA GLY A 656 -0.82 -19.92 -7.37
C GLY A 656 0.01 -19.78 -8.65
N PHE A 657 1.20 -19.20 -8.58
CA PHE A 657 2.10 -19.07 -9.74
C PHE A 657 2.70 -20.42 -10.17
N GLU A 658 2.90 -21.34 -9.25
CA GLU A 658 3.35 -22.72 -9.58
C GLU A 658 2.36 -23.40 -10.56
N ALA A 659 1.05 -23.04 -10.58
CA ALA A 659 0.11 -23.54 -11.58
C ALA A 659 0.54 -23.20 -13.01
N PHE A 660 1.00 -21.98 -13.25
CA PHE A 660 1.51 -21.55 -14.57
C PHE A 660 2.83 -22.27 -14.91
N LYS A 661 3.70 -22.50 -13.92
CA LYS A 661 4.92 -23.30 -14.12
C LYS A 661 4.61 -24.76 -14.42
N GLU A 662 3.62 -25.37 -13.75
CA GLU A 662 3.11 -26.71 -14.03
C GLU A 662 2.52 -26.83 -15.44
N ALA A 663 1.85 -25.79 -15.95
CA ALA A 663 1.32 -25.73 -17.31
C ALA A 663 2.42 -25.52 -18.37
N GLY A 664 3.60 -25.02 -17.97
CA GLY A 664 4.73 -24.75 -18.87
C GLY A 664 4.59 -23.45 -19.69
N ASP A 665 3.60 -22.62 -19.39
CA ASP A 665 3.36 -21.31 -20.01
C ASP A 665 2.88 -20.33 -18.93
N VAL A 666 3.67 -19.29 -18.67
CA VAL A 666 3.32 -18.25 -17.69
C VAL A 666 2.18 -17.32 -18.15
N PHE A 667 1.74 -17.46 -19.37
CA PHE A 667 0.59 -16.79 -19.95
C PHE A 667 -0.51 -17.76 -20.41
N ASP A 668 -0.54 -18.99 -19.85
CA ASP A 668 -1.57 -19.98 -20.20
C ASP A 668 -2.97 -19.34 -20.20
N PRO A 669 -3.71 -19.38 -21.32
CA PRO A 669 -4.98 -18.64 -21.45
C PRO A 669 -6.08 -19.15 -20.53
N GLU A 670 -6.09 -20.45 -20.18
CA GLU A 670 -7.10 -21.02 -19.29
C GLU A 670 -6.85 -20.57 -17.85
N LEU A 671 -5.59 -20.65 -17.39
CA LEU A 671 -5.21 -20.17 -16.06
C LEU A 671 -5.37 -18.67 -15.94
N SER A 672 -4.99 -17.89 -16.95
CA SER A 672 -5.18 -16.43 -16.99
C SER A 672 -6.66 -16.06 -16.89
N SER A 673 -7.54 -16.79 -17.59
CA SER A 673 -8.97 -16.58 -17.49
C SER A 673 -9.54 -16.96 -16.11
N LYS A 674 -9.09 -18.09 -15.52
CA LYS A 674 -9.49 -18.49 -14.15
C LYS A 674 -9.00 -17.48 -13.11
N LEU A 675 -7.76 -17.00 -13.25
CA LEU A 675 -7.18 -16.00 -12.37
C LEU A 675 -8.00 -14.70 -12.39
N ARG A 676 -8.29 -14.14 -13.58
CA ARG A 676 -9.16 -12.99 -13.74
C ARG A 676 -10.53 -13.23 -13.10
N LYS A 677 -11.21 -14.30 -13.49
CA LYS A 677 -12.59 -14.60 -13.10
C LYS A 677 -12.77 -14.85 -11.61
N HIS A 678 -11.83 -15.56 -10.96
CA HIS A 678 -12.00 -16.02 -9.58
C HIS A 678 -11.27 -15.18 -8.55
N ILE A 679 -10.22 -14.46 -8.95
CA ILE A 679 -9.42 -13.63 -8.03
C ILE A 679 -9.68 -12.14 -8.25
N TYR A 680 -9.57 -11.63 -9.49
CA TYR A 680 -9.64 -10.20 -9.73
C TYR A 680 -11.08 -9.64 -9.87
N GLU A 681 -12.01 -10.38 -10.48
CA GLU A 681 -13.37 -9.90 -10.74
C GLU A 681 -14.32 -10.00 -9.53
N LYS A 682 -14.00 -10.87 -8.55
CA LYS A 682 -14.95 -11.28 -7.52
C LYS A 682 -15.01 -10.38 -6.27
N GLY A 683 -14.00 -9.56 -6.03
CA GLY A 683 -13.96 -8.81 -4.78
C GLY A 683 -14.18 -9.73 -3.56
N SER A 684 -15.14 -9.38 -2.69
CA SER A 684 -15.50 -10.19 -1.51
C SER A 684 -16.85 -10.95 -1.64
N THR A 685 -17.33 -11.20 -2.87
CA THR A 685 -18.65 -11.85 -3.09
C THR A 685 -18.73 -13.32 -2.67
N GLU A 686 -17.58 -13.97 -2.49
CA GLU A 686 -17.46 -15.36 -2.04
C GLU A 686 -16.42 -15.45 -0.91
N GLU A 687 -16.36 -16.59 -0.22
CA GLU A 687 -15.32 -16.80 0.81
C GLU A 687 -13.94 -16.92 0.13
N ALA A 688 -12.92 -16.26 0.67
CA ALA A 688 -11.59 -16.15 0.05
C ALA A 688 -10.94 -17.51 -0.27
N MET A 689 -11.11 -18.52 0.59
CA MET A 689 -10.58 -19.85 0.32
C MET A 689 -11.28 -20.52 -0.86
N ASP A 690 -12.58 -20.28 -1.05
CA ASP A 690 -13.34 -20.83 -2.18
C ASP A 690 -12.89 -20.18 -3.50
N LEU A 691 -12.67 -18.86 -3.49
CA LEU A 691 -12.09 -18.13 -4.62
C LEU A 691 -10.72 -18.71 -5.02
N TYR A 692 -9.85 -18.93 -4.04
CA TYR A 692 -8.53 -19.51 -4.27
C TYR A 692 -8.63 -20.95 -4.86
N VAL A 693 -9.47 -21.79 -4.27
CA VAL A 693 -9.66 -23.18 -4.75
C VAL A 693 -10.28 -23.21 -6.14
N ASN A 694 -11.19 -22.29 -6.47
CA ASN A 694 -11.77 -22.17 -7.81
C ASN A 694 -10.72 -21.79 -8.87
N PHE A 695 -9.72 -21.00 -8.49
CA PHE A 695 -8.56 -20.67 -9.34
C PHE A 695 -7.55 -21.83 -9.39
N ARG A 696 -7.02 -22.26 -8.24
CA ARG A 696 -5.89 -23.19 -8.16
C ARG A 696 -6.28 -24.68 -8.28
N GLY A 697 -7.54 -25.03 -7.98
CA GLY A 697 -8.06 -26.39 -7.98
C GLY A 697 -7.81 -27.15 -6.65
N ARG A 698 -7.11 -26.58 -5.70
CA ARG A 698 -6.81 -27.14 -4.37
C ARG A 698 -6.49 -26.04 -3.34
N LYS A 699 -6.42 -26.40 -2.08
CA LYS A 699 -5.92 -25.52 -1.02
C LYS A 699 -4.42 -25.24 -1.21
N PRO A 700 -3.93 -24.07 -0.73
CA PRO A 700 -2.53 -23.68 -0.85
C PRO A 700 -1.61 -24.59 0.00
N ILE A 701 -0.36 -24.68 -0.41
CA ILE A 701 0.71 -25.38 0.32
C ILE A 701 1.96 -24.49 0.42
N ILE A 702 2.71 -24.58 1.51
CA ILE A 702 3.87 -23.72 1.79
C ILE A 702 5.12 -24.06 0.96
N ALA A 703 5.21 -25.28 0.43
CA ALA A 703 6.43 -25.76 -0.22
C ALA A 703 6.93 -24.89 -1.39
N PRO A 704 6.07 -24.35 -2.30
CA PRO A 704 6.52 -23.43 -3.34
C PRO A 704 7.18 -22.18 -2.79
N LEU A 705 6.63 -21.58 -1.72
CA LEU A 705 7.21 -20.40 -1.08
C LEU A 705 8.62 -20.68 -0.54
N LEU A 706 8.81 -21.80 0.19
CA LEU A 706 10.11 -22.18 0.72
C LEU A 706 11.14 -22.37 -0.40
N LYS A 707 10.73 -22.98 -1.53
CA LYS A 707 11.57 -23.18 -2.72
C LYS A 707 11.97 -21.84 -3.37
N VAL A 708 11.02 -20.94 -3.59
CA VAL A 708 11.26 -19.62 -4.18
C VAL A 708 12.22 -18.80 -3.33
N ARG A 709 12.06 -18.84 -2.00
CA ARG A 709 12.92 -18.12 -1.05
C ARG A 709 14.23 -18.85 -0.70
N GLY A 710 14.49 -20.04 -1.26
CA GLY A 710 15.68 -20.81 -0.91
C GLY A 710 15.77 -21.20 0.57
N LEU A 711 14.61 -21.39 1.22
CA LEU A 711 14.48 -21.75 2.62
C LEU A 711 14.11 -23.25 2.82
N ASP A 712 14.03 -24.01 1.76
CA ASP A 712 13.69 -25.44 1.73
C ASP A 712 14.88 -26.36 2.03
N GLY A 713 16.06 -25.80 2.27
CA GLY A 713 17.29 -26.54 2.51
C GLY A 713 18.00 -27.08 1.24
N SER A 714 17.48 -26.76 0.04
CA SER A 714 18.03 -27.18 -1.26
C SER A 714 19.16 -26.28 -1.78
N SER A 715 19.45 -25.17 -1.11
CA SER A 715 20.49 -24.21 -1.49
C SER A 715 21.69 -24.31 -0.57
N ASP A 716 22.63 -25.16 -0.92
CA ASP A 716 24.02 -25.08 -0.51
C ASP A 716 24.91 -24.89 -1.73
#